data_bb346c64c5ff939a36cefed5da1d9b27
#
_entry.id   bb346c64c5ff939a36cefed5da1d9b27
#
_cell.length_a   1.000
_cell.length_b   1.000
_cell.length_c   1.000
_cell.angle_alpha   90.00
_cell.angle_beta   90.00
_cell.angle_gamma   90.00
#
_symmetry.space_group_name_H-M   'P 1'
#
loop_
_entity.id
_entity.type
_entity.pdbx_description
1 polymer ?
#
loop_
_entity_poly.entity_id
_entity_poly.type
_entity_poly.pdbx_seq_one_letter_code
_entity_poly.pdbx_strand_id
1 'polypeptide(L)'
;MTKEMLHQMVEETCLRMFGCELREATEKQAYRALCVTVRMMLEDRQRAFQAETREKERKQVYYMSMEFLVGTSLRNNLFNLGLYNEADEVLTELGFSLPKLCEMEPDAGLGNGGLGRLASCYMDAATGLCYPVTGFSIRYEFGIFKQKIVDGWQIEFPDDWLGLGDVWLHTREDDAVEVRFGGTVHEWMDHGKFKAAQVGYQSVMAVPHDFYISGYHSDAANKLTLWSAVVPHGLDMAAFSRGDYARALEQNTMAETISKVLYPADDHIEGKRLRLKQQYLLVSASLQSILKEHCKQYGTLSNLADKVAVHINDTHPALCVPELMRLLVDQYEMGWDEAWEITCKCLSYTNHTVMAEALEHWQIDLFREQLPRVYGIVREIDRRTRNRLQLAYPGDWAKIDYMAPISGGEVRMANLCLAACHKVNGVSQLHTQILKDGIFRDYGQLDESRFINVTNGIAYRRWLCQANPALTDYLTKLIGDGFTKDARELEKLLGFYDNEQVLSQLRAIKLENKKRLAAYVSRANGVNLDPESLFDVQVKRLHEYKRQLLNVLHILRLYLDIKDNPSREVTPRTFIFAAKASAGYQMAKRIISLIVAVADMVNADPAMHGKLKVVFIEDYKVSLAEIIIPAADISEQISVAGKEASGTGNMKLMINGAVTLGTLDGANVEICQQVGEENMFLFGLHAEQVEALWRSGYDPRAYLTPGLQRVFDLMCSGALGGKKFDDIVASLTSNRFGTADGYMTVADFESYCQAQQKVGATWRDARKFGNMSLVNIAKAGIFSSDRAVEQYAEEIWNLD
;
A
#
# COMPACT_ATOMS: atom_id res chain seq x y z
N MET A 1 6.54 1.12 -32.61
CA MET A 1 6.24 -0.24 -33.15
C MET A 1 4.98 -0.12 -33.99
N THR A 2 4.91 -0.81 -35.15
CA THR A 2 3.69 -0.78 -35.98
C THR A 2 2.74 -1.89 -35.54
N LYS A 3 1.46 -1.76 -35.95
CA LYS A 3 0.43 -2.77 -35.74
C LYS A 3 0.84 -4.15 -36.30
N GLU A 4 1.40 -4.18 -37.53
CA GLU A 4 1.84 -5.41 -38.21
C GLU A 4 2.96 -6.11 -37.43
N MET A 5 3.92 -5.35 -36.89
CA MET A 5 4.99 -5.91 -36.04
C MET A 5 4.44 -6.51 -34.76
N LEU A 6 3.50 -5.81 -34.09
CA LEU A 6 2.86 -6.32 -32.87
C LEU A 6 2.08 -7.59 -33.19
N HIS A 7 1.29 -7.60 -34.26
CA HIS A 7 0.54 -8.80 -34.69
C HIS A 7 1.47 -9.99 -34.90
N GLN A 8 2.57 -9.81 -35.66
CA GLN A 8 3.53 -10.88 -35.91
C GLN A 8 4.13 -11.43 -34.61
N MET A 9 4.51 -10.56 -33.67
CA MET A 9 5.09 -10.98 -32.38
C MET A 9 4.10 -11.77 -31.54
N VAL A 10 2.83 -11.34 -31.49
CA VAL A 10 1.78 -12.06 -30.72
C VAL A 10 1.45 -13.40 -31.38
N GLU A 11 1.37 -13.44 -32.72
CA GLU A 11 1.16 -14.65 -33.51
C GLU A 11 2.27 -15.68 -33.24
N GLU A 12 3.54 -15.28 -33.35
CA GLU A 12 4.68 -16.14 -33.07
C GLU A 12 4.68 -16.67 -31.64
N THR A 13 4.31 -15.81 -30.68
CA THR A 13 4.20 -16.18 -29.26
C THR A 13 3.08 -17.21 -29.07
N CYS A 14 1.92 -17.01 -29.71
CA CYS A 14 0.80 -17.92 -29.64
C CYS A 14 1.16 -19.30 -30.22
N LEU A 15 1.78 -19.33 -31.41
CA LEU A 15 2.27 -20.55 -32.04
C LEU A 15 3.24 -21.31 -31.15
N ARG A 16 4.22 -20.63 -30.56
CA ARG A 16 5.25 -21.23 -29.67
C ARG A 16 4.66 -21.78 -28.39
N MET A 17 3.71 -21.05 -27.77
CA MET A 17 3.12 -21.44 -26.48
C MET A 17 2.03 -22.50 -26.61
N PHE A 18 1.22 -22.45 -27.68
CA PHE A 18 0.00 -23.25 -27.78
C PHE A 18 -0.11 -24.11 -29.04
N GLY A 19 0.76 -23.90 -30.04
CA GLY A 19 0.74 -24.68 -31.27
C GLY A 19 -0.44 -24.35 -32.20
N CYS A 20 -1.10 -23.21 -32.05
CA CYS A 20 -2.21 -22.73 -32.87
C CYS A 20 -1.99 -21.29 -33.34
N GLU A 21 -2.62 -20.91 -34.43
CA GLU A 21 -2.67 -19.52 -34.90
C GLU A 21 -3.53 -18.69 -33.95
N LEU A 22 -3.23 -17.37 -33.82
CA LEU A 22 -3.91 -16.48 -32.90
C LEU A 22 -5.42 -16.39 -33.15
N ARG A 23 -5.84 -16.46 -34.41
CA ARG A 23 -7.28 -16.47 -34.80
C ARG A 23 -8.03 -17.73 -34.34
N GLU A 24 -7.31 -18.83 -34.07
CA GLU A 24 -7.86 -20.10 -33.60
C GLU A 24 -7.76 -20.23 -32.06
N ALA A 25 -7.07 -19.30 -31.42
CA ALA A 25 -6.84 -19.29 -30.01
C ALA A 25 -8.13 -18.99 -29.20
N THR A 26 -8.20 -19.54 -28.01
CA THR A 26 -9.21 -19.13 -27.02
C THR A 26 -8.84 -17.75 -26.44
N GLU A 27 -9.83 -17.01 -25.86
CA GLU A 27 -9.56 -15.75 -25.18
C GLU A 27 -8.42 -15.84 -24.14
N LYS A 28 -8.37 -16.96 -23.38
CA LYS A 28 -7.30 -17.22 -22.41
C LYS A 28 -5.93 -17.37 -23.09
N GLN A 29 -5.86 -18.03 -24.22
CA GLN A 29 -4.61 -18.20 -24.97
C GLN A 29 -4.17 -16.86 -25.60
N ALA A 30 -5.09 -16.13 -26.20
CA ALA A 30 -4.82 -14.81 -26.77
C ALA A 30 -4.33 -13.81 -25.70
N TYR A 31 -4.98 -13.78 -24.53
CA TYR A 31 -4.53 -13.00 -23.38
C TYR A 31 -3.09 -13.36 -22.96
N ARG A 32 -2.81 -14.67 -22.80
CA ARG A 32 -1.48 -15.12 -22.37
C ARG A 32 -0.40 -14.82 -23.40
N ALA A 33 -0.69 -15.01 -24.69
CA ALA A 33 0.24 -14.70 -25.78
C ALA A 33 0.57 -13.20 -25.80
N LEU A 34 -0.44 -12.33 -25.68
CA LEU A 34 -0.24 -10.88 -25.63
C LEU A 34 0.57 -10.47 -24.39
N CYS A 35 0.25 -10.97 -23.19
CA CYS A 35 0.99 -10.65 -21.97
C CYS A 35 2.46 -11.07 -22.06
N VAL A 36 2.74 -12.28 -22.56
CA VAL A 36 4.13 -12.78 -22.73
C VAL A 36 4.87 -11.94 -23.75
N THR A 37 4.23 -11.56 -24.85
CA THR A 37 4.83 -10.66 -25.87
C THR A 37 5.21 -9.32 -25.25
N VAL A 38 4.30 -8.67 -24.52
CA VAL A 38 4.57 -7.40 -23.83
C VAL A 38 5.66 -7.56 -22.78
N ARG A 39 5.67 -8.65 -22.01
CA ARG A 39 6.74 -8.95 -21.04
C ARG A 39 8.10 -9.05 -21.72
N MET A 40 8.21 -9.78 -22.84
CA MET A 40 9.46 -9.90 -23.58
C MET A 40 10.00 -8.54 -24.06
N MET A 41 9.10 -7.66 -24.52
CA MET A 41 9.49 -6.29 -24.90
C MET A 41 10.04 -5.50 -23.70
N LEU A 42 9.42 -5.64 -22.53
CA LEU A 42 9.88 -4.96 -21.31
C LEU A 42 11.20 -5.55 -20.82
N GLU A 43 11.41 -6.85 -20.95
CA GLU A 43 12.67 -7.52 -20.64
C GLU A 43 13.82 -6.99 -21.50
N ASP A 44 13.59 -6.82 -22.82
CA ASP A 44 14.58 -6.24 -23.72
C ASP A 44 14.91 -4.79 -23.36
N ARG A 45 13.89 -3.96 -23.06
CA ARG A 45 14.12 -2.59 -22.59
C ARG A 45 14.88 -2.54 -21.27
N GLN A 46 14.52 -3.40 -20.31
CA GLN A 46 15.22 -3.46 -19.01
C GLN A 46 16.68 -3.85 -19.19
N ARG A 47 16.97 -4.80 -20.07
CA ARG A 47 18.34 -5.24 -20.40
C ARG A 47 19.16 -4.10 -21.00
N ALA A 48 18.57 -3.37 -21.94
CA ALA A 48 19.20 -2.19 -22.56
C ALA A 48 19.45 -1.08 -21.54
N PHE A 49 18.46 -0.74 -20.74
CA PHE A 49 18.54 0.29 -19.70
C PHE A 49 19.57 -0.06 -18.61
N GLN A 50 19.65 -1.34 -18.21
CA GLN A 50 20.64 -1.79 -17.24
C GLN A 50 22.07 -1.74 -17.83
N ALA A 51 22.23 -2.08 -19.11
CA ALA A 51 23.53 -1.96 -19.79
C ALA A 51 24.01 -0.50 -19.83
N GLU A 52 23.14 0.43 -20.22
CA GLU A 52 23.43 1.87 -20.21
C GLU A 52 23.78 2.38 -18.80
N THR A 53 23.00 1.95 -17.80
CA THR A 53 23.22 2.31 -16.39
C THR A 53 24.60 1.86 -15.91
N ARG A 54 25.02 0.64 -16.28
CA ARG A 54 26.35 0.10 -15.95
C ARG A 54 27.46 0.84 -16.68
N GLU A 55 27.30 1.12 -17.98
CA GLU A 55 28.27 1.86 -18.78
C GLU A 55 28.51 3.27 -18.23
N LYS A 56 27.43 3.96 -17.80
CA LYS A 56 27.50 5.30 -17.20
C LYS A 56 27.84 5.28 -15.72
N GLU A 57 28.08 4.11 -15.14
CA GLU A 57 28.35 3.91 -13.71
C GLU A 57 27.32 4.61 -12.77
N ARG A 58 26.07 4.69 -13.17
CA ARG A 58 25.00 5.34 -12.38
C ARG A 58 24.76 4.58 -11.09
N LYS A 59 24.47 5.32 -10.02
CA LYS A 59 24.10 4.76 -8.72
C LYS A 59 22.78 3.98 -8.83
N GLN A 60 22.74 2.75 -8.27
CA GLN A 60 21.59 1.87 -8.27
C GLN A 60 20.80 2.04 -6.98
N VAL A 61 19.48 2.12 -7.08
CA VAL A 61 18.58 2.13 -5.92
C VAL A 61 17.90 0.78 -5.79
N TYR A 62 17.87 0.26 -4.56
CA TYR A 62 17.20 -0.97 -4.21
C TYR A 62 16.10 -0.68 -3.17
N TYR A 63 14.85 -0.79 -3.59
CA TYR A 63 13.68 -0.45 -2.77
C TYR A 63 13.12 -1.72 -2.12
N MET A 64 13.35 -1.88 -0.81
CA MET A 64 12.95 -3.04 -0.03
C MET A 64 11.55 -2.84 0.54
N SER A 65 10.59 -3.68 0.16
CA SER A 65 9.23 -3.63 0.70
C SER A 65 8.62 -5.03 0.82
N MET A 66 7.86 -5.27 1.90
CA MET A 66 7.10 -6.52 2.04
C MET A 66 5.95 -6.63 1.06
N GLU A 67 5.53 -5.52 0.45
CA GLU A 67 4.39 -5.51 -0.47
C GLU A 67 4.56 -4.52 -1.62
N PHE A 68 4.08 -4.91 -2.79
CA PHE A 68 3.90 -4.06 -3.97
C PHE A 68 2.51 -4.32 -4.55
N LEU A 69 1.56 -3.43 -4.30
CA LEU A 69 0.19 -3.57 -4.80
C LEU A 69 0.11 -3.08 -6.25
N VAL A 70 0.59 -3.91 -7.17
CA VAL A 70 0.73 -3.57 -8.59
C VAL A 70 -0.63 -3.40 -9.28
N GLY A 71 -1.60 -4.28 -8.97
CA GLY A 71 -2.87 -4.38 -9.68
C GLY A 71 -2.74 -5.19 -10.96
N THR A 72 -3.49 -4.84 -12.00
CA THR A 72 -3.38 -5.43 -13.34
C THR A 72 -2.30 -4.74 -14.16
N SER A 73 -1.64 -5.48 -15.05
CA SER A 73 -0.43 -5.05 -15.76
C SER A 73 -0.65 -4.84 -17.26
N LEU A 74 -1.51 -5.64 -17.91
CA LEU A 74 -1.66 -5.59 -19.38
C LEU A 74 -2.05 -4.20 -19.87
N ARG A 75 -3.14 -3.66 -19.35
CA ARG A 75 -3.62 -2.32 -19.73
C ARG A 75 -2.59 -1.23 -19.42
N ASN A 76 -1.97 -1.30 -18.24
CA ASN A 76 -0.97 -0.33 -17.83
C ASN A 76 0.27 -0.37 -18.72
N ASN A 77 0.77 -1.56 -19.04
CA ASN A 77 1.94 -1.70 -19.90
C ASN A 77 1.65 -1.26 -21.34
N LEU A 78 0.51 -1.65 -21.92
CA LEU A 78 0.11 -1.19 -23.25
C LEU A 78 -0.02 0.34 -23.32
N PHE A 79 -0.59 0.96 -22.29
CA PHE A 79 -0.70 2.41 -22.17
C PHE A 79 0.68 3.07 -22.10
N ASN A 80 1.55 2.61 -21.20
CA ASN A 80 2.89 3.18 -21.00
C ASN A 80 3.78 3.01 -22.24
N LEU A 81 3.63 1.90 -22.96
CA LEU A 81 4.35 1.63 -24.22
C LEU A 81 3.78 2.36 -25.43
N GLY A 82 2.59 2.99 -25.31
CA GLY A 82 1.88 3.62 -26.41
C GLY A 82 1.36 2.62 -27.45
N LEU A 83 0.97 1.41 -27.01
CA LEU A 83 0.56 0.29 -27.88
C LEU A 83 -0.90 -0.13 -27.68
N TYR A 84 -1.67 0.63 -26.89
CA TYR A 84 -3.05 0.23 -26.58
C TYR A 84 -3.94 0.17 -27.81
N ASN A 85 -3.85 1.17 -28.68
CA ASN A 85 -4.68 1.26 -29.90
C ASN A 85 -4.28 0.19 -30.92
N GLU A 86 -2.98 -0.03 -31.13
CA GLU A 86 -2.46 -1.06 -32.04
C GLU A 86 -2.89 -2.46 -31.58
N ALA A 87 -2.85 -2.72 -30.28
CA ALA A 87 -3.29 -4.00 -29.71
C ALA A 87 -4.81 -4.19 -29.86
N ASP A 88 -5.59 -3.14 -29.63
CA ASP A 88 -7.06 -3.19 -29.80
C ASP A 88 -7.45 -3.44 -31.27
N GLU A 89 -6.79 -2.78 -32.22
CA GLU A 89 -7.01 -3.01 -33.64
C GLU A 89 -6.66 -4.45 -34.07
N VAL A 90 -5.46 -4.95 -33.68
CA VAL A 90 -5.03 -6.33 -33.99
C VAL A 90 -6.04 -7.34 -33.47
N LEU A 91 -6.44 -7.20 -32.20
CA LEU A 91 -7.38 -8.13 -31.58
C LEU A 91 -8.77 -8.05 -32.18
N THR A 92 -9.26 -6.84 -32.50
CA THR A 92 -10.58 -6.63 -33.11
C THR A 92 -10.67 -7.29 -34.50
N GLU A 93 -9.61 -7.20 -35.31
CA GLU A 93 -9.53 -7.89 -36.61
C GLU A 93 -9.59 -9.40 -36.51
N LEU A 94 -9.15 -9.95 -35.39
CA LEU A 94 -9.16 -11.39 -35.10
C LEU A 94 -10.42 -11.85 -34.34
N GLY A 95 -11.33 -10.91 -34.03
CA GLY A 95 -12.59 -11.19 -33.34
C GLY A 95 -12.50 -11.19 -31.82
N PHE A 96 -11.39 -10.69 -31.23
CA PHE A 96 -11.23 -10.52 -29.79
C PHE A 96 -11.53 -9.09 -29.36
N SER A 97 -11.80 -8.89 -28.06
CA SER A 97 -11.98 -7.57 -27.44
C SER A 97 -10.86 -7.33 -26.42
N LEU A 98 -9.99 -6.35 -26.67
CA LEU A 98 -8.94 -6.00 -25.72
C LEU A 98 -9.48 -5.62 -24.34
N PRO A 99 -10.55 -4.80 -24.19
CA PRO A 99 -11.14 -4.55 -22.88
C PRO A 99 -11.54 -5.83 -22.13
N LYS A 100 -12.14 -6.81 -22.83
CA LYS A 100 -12.52 -8.09 -22.23
C LYS A 100 -11.30 -8.92 -21.79
N LEU A 101 -10.24 -8.93 -22.59
CA LEU A 101 -8.99 -9.61 -22.21
C LEU A 101 -8.35 -8.94 -20.97
N CYS A 102 -8.38 -7.60 -20.89
CA CYS A 102 -7.90 -6.87 -19.71
C CYS A 102 -8.73 -7.17 -18.44
N GLU A 103 -10.06 -7.39 -18.57
CA GLU A 103 -10.93 -7.76 -17.46
C GLU A 103 -10.67 -9.20 -16.95
N MET A 104 -10.06 -10.07 -17.75
CA MET A 104 -9.69 -11.42 -17.32
C MET A 104 -8.49 -11.43 -16.39
N GLU A 105 -7.64 -10.38 -16.42
CA GLU A 105 -6.42 -10.32 -15.63
C GLU A 105 -6.73 -10.17 -14.14
N PRO A 106 -6.26 -11.09 -13.28
CA PRO A 106 -6.37 -10.92 -11.84
C PRO A 106 -5.40 -9.81 -11.37
N ASP A 107 -5.78 -9.08 -10.33
CA ASP A 107 -4.82 -8.21 -9.64
C ASP A 107 -3.71 -9.08 -9.04
N ALA A 108 -2.45 -8.68 -9.21
CA ALA A 108 -1.33 -9.42 -8.63
C ALA A 108 -1.41 -9.45 -7.10
N GLY A 109 -1.35 -10.63 -6.51
CA GLY A 109 -1.46 -10.89 -5.06
C GLY A 109 -0.20 -10.50 -4.27
N LEU A 110 0.43 -9.38 -4.62
CA LEU A 110 1.73 -8.94 -4.09
C LEU A 110 1.63 -7.80 -3.06
N GLY A 111 0.43 -7.37 -2.72
CA GLY A 111 0.22 -6.27 -1.79
C GLY A 111 -1.18 -6.25 -1.19
N ASN A 112 -1.38 -5.38 -0.19
CA ASN A 112 -2.64 -5.29 0.56
C ASN A 112 -3.22 -3.87 0.59
N GLY A 113 -2.39 -2.85 0.84
CA GLY A 113 -2.90 -1.53 1.19
C GLY A 113 -2.09 -0.37 0.65
N GLY A 114 -2.15 0.76 1.39
CA GLY A 114 -1.51 2.01 1.02
C GLY A 114 0.00 1.91 0.83
N LEU A 115 0.68 1.17 1.72
CA LEU A 115 2.13 0.93 1.66
C LEU A 115 2.54 0.29 0.32
N GLY A 116 1.90 -0.83 -0.03
CA GLY A 116 2.21 -1.56 -1.26
C GLY A 116 1.82 -0.81 -2.52
N ARG A 117 0.70 -0.06 -2.50
CA ARG A 117 0.34 0.77 -3.65
C ARG A 117 1.31 1.94 -3.84
N LEU A 118 1.78 2.55 -2.74
CA LEU A 118 2.80 3.59 -2.80
C LEU A 118 4.09 3.08 -3.43
N ALA A 119 4.59 1.93 -2.96
CA ALA A 119 5.77 1.29 -3.53
C ALA A 119 5.63 1.06 -5.04
N SER A 120 4.45 0.58 -5.49
CA SER A 120 4.16 0.39 -6.91
C SER A 120 4.10 1.72 -7.69
N CYS A 121 3.55 2.79 -7.10
CA CYS A 121 3.54 4.12 -7.70
C CYS A 121 4.95 4.69 -7.85
N TYR A 122 5.83 4.41 -6.90
CA TYR A 122 7.22 4.87 -6.96
C TYR A 122 8.04 4.11 -8.00
N MET A 123 7.80 2.81 -8.18
CA MET A 123 8.42 2.06 -9.27
C MET A 123 8.00 2.58 -10.65
N ASP A 124 6.70 2.88 -10.84
CA ASP A 124 6.18 3.47 -12.07
C ASP A 124 6.82 4.83 -12.36
N ALA A 125 6.84 5.73 -11.36
CA ALA A 125 7.44 7.05 -11.47
C ALA A 125 8.95 6.99 -11.74
N ALA A 126 9.69 6.17 -10.98
CA ALA A 126 11.14 6.02 -11.17
C ALA A 126 11.48 5.53 -12.58
N THR A 127 10.66 4.63 -13.14
CA THR A 127 10.83 4.15 -14.51
C THR A 127 10.53 5.24 -15.53
N GLY A 128 9.46 6.01 -15.32
CA GLY A 128 9.12 7.15 -16.18
C GLY A 128 10.19 8.24 -16.19
N LEU A 129 10.85 8.46 -15.05
CA LEU A 129 11.94 9.42 -14.85
C LEU A 129 13.32 8.85 -15.19
N CYS A 130 13.42 7.63 -15.70
CA CYS A 130 14.66 6.95 -16.04
C CYS A 130 15.65 6.82 -14.86
N TYR A 131 15.18 6.71 -13.63
CA TYR A 131 16.01 6.35 -12.49
C TYR A 131 16.20 4.82 -12.39
N PRO A 132 17.42 4.33 -12.17
CA PRO A 132 17.68 2.89 -12.07
C PRO A 132 17.28 2.37 -10.67
N VAL A 133 16.07 1.81 -10.57
CA VAL A 133 15.50 1.30 -9.33
C VAL A 133 15.11 -0.16 -9.49
N THR A 134 15.55 -1.00 -8.57
CA THR A 134 15.07 -2.38 -8.44
C THR A 134 14.25 -2.51 -7.15
N GLY A 135 13.00 -2.94 -7.26
CA GLY A 135 12.20 -3.31 -6.10
C GLY A 135 12.48 -4.74 -5.67
N PHE A 136 12.41 -5.01 -4.36
CA PHE A 136 12.51 -6.37 -3.82
C PHE A 136 11.33 -6.67 -2.90
N SER A 137 10.72 -7.86 -3.09
CA SER A 137 9.64 -8.38 -2.26
C SER A 137 9.61 -9.91 -2.29
N ILE A 138 8.54 -10.49 -1.78
CA ILE A 138 8.28 -11.93 -1.80
C ILE A 138 7.21 -12.24 -2.88
N ARG A 139 7.39 -13.33 -3.62
CA ARG A 139 6.39 -13.88 -4.52
C ARG A 139 5.36 -14.65 -3.73
N TYR A 140 4.37 -13.94 -3.19
CA TYR A 140 3.28 -14.61 -2.47
C TYR A 140 2.42 -15.42 -3.44
N GLU A 141 2.17 -16.68 -3.10
CA GLU A 141 1.38 -17.58 -3.95
C GLU A 141 -0.11 -17.21 -3.93
N PHE A 142 -0.63 -16.81 -2.76
CA PHE A 142 -2.06 -16.55 -2.55
C PHE A 142 -2.36 -15.10 -2.10
N GLY A 143 -1.42 -14.18 -2.24
CA GLY A 143 -1.61 -12.80 -1.80
C GLY A 143 -1.94 -12.70 -0.30
N ILE A 144 -2.86 -11.79 0.07
CA ILE A 144 -3.35 -11.71 1.44
C ILE A 144 -4.58 -12.61 1.64
N PHE A 145 -5.63 -12.40 0.88
CA PHE A 145 -6.84 -13.22 0.71
C PHE A 145 -7.83 -12.55 -0.26
N LYS A 146 -8.73 -13.34 -0.81
CA LYS A 146 -9.94 -12.89 -1.48
C LYS A 146 -11.08 -12.81 -0.47
N GLN A 147 -11.75 -11.64 -0.40
CA GLN A 147 -12.85 -11.41 0.54
C GLN A 147 -14.19 -11.85 -0.02
N LYS A 148 -15.00 -12.52 0.80
CA LYS A 148 -16.42 -12.75 0.60
C LYS A 148 -17.19 -12.35 1.85
N ILE A 149 -18.41 -11.87 1.65
CA ILE A 149 -19.35 -11.61 2.73
C ILE A 149 -20.39 -12.75 2.72
N VAL A 150 -20.40 -13.56 3.78
CA VAL A 150 -21.33 -14.66 3.94
C VAL A 150 -22.10 -14.43 5.23
N ASP A 151 -23.44 -14.41 5.16
CA ASP A 151 -24.32 -14.10 6.28
C ASP A 151 -23.98 -12.78 7.00
N GLY A 152 -23.47 -11.81 6.22
CA GLY A 152 -23.04 -10.50 6.73
C GLY A 152 -21.71 -10.53 7.48
N TRP A 153 -20.89 -11.57 7.30
CA TRP A 153 -19.56 -11.70 7.92
C TRP A 153 -18.46 -11.85 6.88
N GLN A 154 -17.31 -11.21 7.10
CA GLN A 154 -16.16 -11.38 6.23
C GLN A 154 -15.56 -12.77 6.37
N ILE A 155 -15.44 -13.48 5.25
CA ILE A 155 -14.73 -14.77 5.11
C ILE A 155 -13.57 -14.58 4.15
N GLU A 156 -12.43 -15.18 4.47
CA GLU A 156 -11.20 -15.14 3.69
C GLU A 156 -11.02 -16.43 2.87
N PHE A 157 -10.75 -16.27 1.57
CA PHE A 157 -10.42 -17.34 0.65
C PHE A 157 -9.02 -17.11 0.06
N PRO A 158 -8.32 -18.17 -0.38
CA PRO A 158 -7.08 -18.02 -1.13
C PRO A 158 -7.29 -17.12 -2.36
N ASP A 159 -6.38 -16.17 -2.58
CA ASP A 159 -6.38 -15.32 -3.78
C ASP A 159 -5.42 -15.93 -4.82
N ASP A 160 -5.93 -16.86 -5.62
CA ASP A 160 -5.18 -17.56 -6.67
C ASP A 160 -4.99 -16.65 -7.89
N TRP A 161 -4.14 -15.65 -7.76
CA TRP A 161 -3.84 -14.70 -8.83
C TRP A 161 -2.95 -15.28 -9.94
N LEU A 162 -2.30 -16.40 -9.69
CA LEU A 162 -1.47 -17.15 -10.66
C LEU A 162 -2.26 -18.15 -11.50
N GLY A 163 -3.57 -18.30 -11.27
CA GLY A 163 -4.43 -19.30 -11.93
C GLY A 163 -4.53 -19.16 -13.46
N LEU A 164 -4.21 -17.99 -14.04
CA LEU A 164 -4.07 -17.81 -15.50
C LEU A 164 -2.67 -18.12 -16.03
N GLY A 165 -1.74 -18.52 -15.16
CA GLY A 165 -0.35 -18.77 -15.47
C GLY A 165 0.54 -17.61 -15.12
N ASP A 166 1.82 -17.89 -15.01
CA ASP A 166 2.86 -16.97 -14.58
C ASP A 166 3.38 -16.10 -15.75
N VAL A 167 2.46 -15.34 -16.39
CA VAL A 167 2.74 -14.67 -17.66
C VAL A 167 3.64 -13.42 -17.52
N TRP A 168 3.65 -12.80 -16.33
CA TRP A 168 4.39 -11.55 -16.07
C TRP A 168 5.75 -11.79 -15.43
N LEU A 169 6.05 -13.00 -14.94
CA LEU A 169 7.27 -13.31 -14.22
C LEU A 169 8.30 -14.03 -15.11
N HIS A 170 9.56 -13.70 -14.90
CA HIS A 170 10.70 -14.38 -15.45
C HIS A 170 11.51 -15.00 -14.30
N THR A 171 11.50 -16.31 -14.19
CA THR A 171 12.21 -17.03 -13.13
C THR A 171 13.68 -17.22 -13.48
N ARG A 172 14.58 -16.95 -12.53
CA ARG A 172 16.03 -17.13 -12.68
C ARG A 172 16.55 -18.15 -11.67
N GLU A 173 16.37 -19.44 -11.94
CA GLU A 173 16.72 -20.53 -11.02
C GLU A 173 18.23 -20.56 -10.70
N ASP A 174 19.08 -20.24 -11.67
CA ASP A 174 20.55 -20.22 -11.51
C ASP A 174 21.06 -19.09 -10.59
N ASP A 175 20.22 -18.10 -10.31
CA ASP A 175 20.51 -17.00 -9.39
C ASP A 175 19.91 -17.20 -7.98
N ALA A 176 19.46 -18.41 -7.68
CA ALA A 176 18.95 -18.74 -6.34
C ALA A 176 20.06 -18.58 -5.29
N VAL A 177 19.70 -18.09 -4.11
CA VAL A 177 20.61 -17.85 -2.99
C VAL A 177 20.16 -18.57 -1.73
N GLU A 178 21.12 -19.05 -0.94
CA GLU A 178 20.86 -19.74 0.33
C GLU A 178 20.54 -18.73 1.44
N VAL A 179 19.44 -18.96 2.17
CA VAL A 179 19.08 -18.24 3.40
C VAL A 179 19.00 -19.24 4.55
N ARG A 180 19.62 -18.92 5.70
CA ARG A 180 19.81 -19.82 6.84
C ARG A 180 19.00 -19.38 8.05
N PHE A 181 18.26 -20.33 8.61
CA PHE A 181 17.43 -20.12 9.79
C PHE A 181 17.82 -21.05 10.93
N GLY A 182 17.77 -20.56 12.17
CA GLY A 182 18.04 -21.37 13.36
C GLY A 182 19.50 -21.84 13.51
N GLY A 183 19.69 -22.95 14.19
CA GLY A 183 21.02 -23.49 14.47
C GLY A 183 21.74 -22.79 15.64
N THR A 184 23.04 -22.98 15.69
CA THR A 184 23.92 -22.38 16.71
C THR A 184 25.08 -21.65 16.04
N VAL A 185 25.64 -20.65 16.73
CA VAL A 185 26.78 -19.89 16.26
C VAL A 185 28.04 -20.27 17.03
N HIS A 186 29.09 -20.63 16.32
CA HIS A 186 30.43 -20.80 16.86
C HIS A 186 31.28 -19.57 16.51
N GLU A 187 31.87 -18.96 17.51
CA GLU A 187 32.70 -17.76 17.38
C GLU A 187 34.12 -18.07 17.82
N TRP A 188 35.13 -17.61 17.04
CA TRP A 188 36.54 -17.79 17.38
C TRP A 188 37.39 -16.65 16.83
N MET A 189 38.63 -16.57 17.35
CA MET A 189 39.65 -15.69 16.79
C MET A 189 40.57 -16.49 15.89
N ASP A 190 40.74 -16.04 14.65
CA ASP A 190 41.64 -16.62 13.65
C ASP A 190 42.68 -15.57 13.24
N HIS A 191 43.95 -15.77 13.57
CA HIS A 191 45.01 -14.81 13.27
C HIS A 191 44.70 -13.35 13.63
N GLY A 192 44.01 -13.16 14.79
CA GLY A 192 43.61 -11.84 15.28
C GLY A 192 42.34 -11.27 14.63
N LYS A 193 41.71 -11.97 13.73
CA LYS A 193 40.41 -11.64 13.14
C LYS A 193 39.28 -12.41 13.82
N PHE A 194 38.19 -11.75 14.10
CA PHE A 194 36.94 -12.40 14.54
C PHE A 194 36.32 -13.21 13.41
N LYS A 195 35.94 -14.44 13.70
CA LYS A 195 35.23 -15.36 12.82
C LYS A 195 33.99 -15.91 13.48
N ALA A 196 32.94 -16.14 12.73
CA ALA A 196 31.71 -16.77 13.15
C ALA A 196 31.21 -17.76 12.10
N ALA A 197 30.72 -18.91 12.55
CA ALA A 197 30.08 -19.90 11.69
C ALA A 197 28.76 -20.35 12.31
N GLN A 198 27.72 -20.38 11.53
CA GLN A 198 26.42 -20.95 11.89
C GLN A 198 26.37 -22.41 11.51
N VAL A 199 26.02 -23.29 12.45
CA VAL A 199 25.94 -24.75 12.25
C VAL A 199 24.58 -25.30 12.68
N GLY A 200 24.14 -26.41 12.08
CA GLY A 200 22.86 -27.03 12.39
C GLY A 200 21.65 -26.20 12.00
N TYR A 201 21.81 -25.32 11.04
CA TYR A 201 20.76 -24.42 10.52
C TYR A 201 19.83 -25.13 9.53
N GLN A 202 18.63 -24.61 9.34
CA GLN A 202 17.74 -24.95 8.24
C GLN A 202 18.12 -24.10 7.01
N SER A 203 18.41 -24.74 5.90
CA SER A 203 18.69 -24.10 4.61
C SER A 203 17.42 -23.94 3.78
N VAL A 204 17.19 -22.75 3.26
CA VAL A 204 16.13 -22.43 2.33
C VAL A 204 16.75 -21.73 1.12
N MET A 205 16.42 -22.15 -0.10
CA MET A 205 16.81 -21.45 -1.30
C MET A 205 15.78 -20.40 -1.65
N ALA A 206 16.21 -19.16 -1.79
CA ALA A 206 15.41 -18.07 -2.30
C ALA A 206 15.61 -17.99 -3.82
N VAL A 207 14.54 -18.24 -4.59
CA VAL A 207 14.56 -18.19 -6.06
C VAL A 207 13.98 -16.87 -6.53
N PRO A 208 14.71 -16.08 -7.36
CA PRO A 208 14.22 -14.80 -7.84
C PRO A 208 13.31 -14.94 -9.07
N HIS A 209 12.23 -14.16 -9.08
CA HIS A 209 11.31 -13.99 -10.19
C HIS A 209 11.23 -12.50 -10.53
N ASP A 210 11.65 -12.11 -11.71
CA ASP A 210 11.65 -10.72 -12.15
C ASP A 210 10.29 -10.35 -12.77
N PHE A 211 9.70 -9.27 -12.29
CA PHE A 211 8.49 -8.64 -12.80
C PHE A 211 8.89 -7.26 -13.35
N TYR A 212 8.69 -7.03 -14.66
CA TYR A 212 9.16 -5.81 -15.31
C TYR A 212 8.14 -4.67 -15.22
N ILE A 213 8.65 -3.47 -14.93
CA ILE A 213 7.86 -2.25 -14.75
C ILE A 213 8.15 -1.30 -15.93
N SER A 214 7.11 -0.94 -16.66
CA SER A 214 7.17 0.05 -17.74
C SER A 214 7.10 1.48 -17.21
N GLY A 215 7.77 2.42 -17.88
CA GLY A 215 7.57 3.86 -17.68
C GLY A 215 6.72 4.47 -18.81
N TYR A 216 5.98 5.53 -18.51
CA TYR A 216 5.14 6.21 -19.48
C TYR A 216 5.97 6.87 -20.58
N HIS A 217 5.79 6.41 -21.83
CA HIS A 217 6.55 6.85 -23.01
C HIS A 217 8.07 6.91 -22.76
N SER A 218 8.59 5.98 -21.94
CA SER A 218 10.00 5.85 -21.58
C SER A 218 10.63 4.63 -22.26
N ASP A 219 11.88 4.76 -22.67
CA ASP A 219 12.66 3.62 -23.16
C ASP A 219 13.24 2.79 -22.02
N ALA A 220 13.20 3.31 -20.79
CA ALA A 220 13.60 2.58 -19.59
C ALA A 220 12.56 1.53 -19.20
N ALA A 221 13.01 0.45 -18.61
CA ALA A 221 12.22 -0.45 -17.82
C ALA A 221 13.01 -0.84 -16.56
N ASN A 222 12.34 -0.80 -15.41
CA ASN A 222 12.85 -1.29 -14.15
C ASN A 222 12.29 -2.69 -13.85
N LYS A 223 12.72 -3.28 -12.75
CA LYS A 223 12.20 -4.58 -12.33
C LYS A 223 11.88 -4.62 -10.85
N LEU A 224 10.93 -5.47 -10.52
CA LEU A 224 10.60 -5.93 -9.19
C LEU A 224 11.04 -7.40 -9.11
N THR A 225 12.02 -7.70 -8.28
CA THR A 225 12.49 -9.07 -8.04
C THR A 225 11.75 -9.64 -6.84
N LEU A 226 11.05 -10.75 -7.05
CA LEU A 226 10.19 -11.42 -6.10
C LEU A 226 10.81 -12.76 -5.70
N TRP A 227 11.00 -12.98 -4.41
CA TRP A 227 11.63 -14.19 -3.89
C TRP A 227 10.60 -15.26 -3.55
N SER A 228 10.73 -16.47 -4.07
CA SER A 228 10.05 -17.67 -3.57
C SER A 228 11.00 -18.53 -2.76
N ALA A 229 10.46 -19.24 -1.77
CA ALA A 229 11.24 -20.09 -0.88
C ALA A 229 11.06 -21.56 -1.28
N VAL A 230 12.17 -22.26 -1.51
CA VAL A 230 12.21 -23.70 -1.84
C VAL A 230 13.29 -24.41 -1.06
N VAL A 231 13.24 -25.73 -0.97
CA VAL A 231 14.30 -26.56 -0.37
C VAL A 231 15.18 -27.17 -1.46
N PRO A 232 16.50 -27.19 -1.31
CA PRO A 232 17.42 -27.73 -2.33
C PRO A 232 17.15 -29.19 -2.74
N HIS A 233 16.60 -30.01 -1.83
CA HIS A 233 16.25 -31.41 -2.06
C HIS A 233 14.91 -31.72 -1.38
N GLY A 234 13.81 -31.22 -1.96
CA GLY A 234 12.50 -31.14 -1.34
C GLY A 234 11.75 -32.47 -1.09
N LEU A 235 12.36 -33.63 -1.37
CA LEU A 235 11.71 -34.92 -1.19
C LEU A 235 12.61 -35.88 -0.39
N ASP A 236 12.17 -36.28 0.82
CA ASP A 236 12.78 -37.41 1.53
C ASP A 236 12.39 -38.74 0.86
N MET A 237 13.24 -39.20 -0.04
CA MET A 237 13.03 -40.44 -0.78
C MET A 237 12.89 -41.66 0.15
N ALA A 238 13.55 -41.67 1.32
CA ALA A 238 13.46 -42.76 2.27
C ALA A 238 12.09 -42.82 2.95
N ALA A 239 11.55 -41.68 3.36
CA ALA A 239 10.19 -41.55 3.88
C ALA A 239 9.16 -41.90 2.78
N PHE A 240 9.34 -41.35 1.57
CA PHE A 240 8.45 -41.62 0.43
C PHE A 240 8.36 -43.13 0.11
N SER A 241 9.51 -43.79 0.04
CA SER A 241 9.59 -45.25 -0.24
C SER A 241 8.95 -46.12 0.84
N ARG A 242 8.81 -45.60 2.07
CA ARG A 242 8.11 -46.29 3.17
C ARG A 242 6.59 -46.01 3.20
N GLY A 243 6.09 -45.16 2.29
CA GLY A 243 4.68 -44.74 2.27
C GLY A 243 4.35 -43.57 3.23
N ASP A 244 5.33 -42.97 3.86
CA ASP A 244 5.15 -41.79 4.74
C ASP A 244 5.25 -40.52 3.90
N TYR A 245 4.23 -40.29 3.07
CA TYR A 245 4.20 -39.17 2.12
C TYR A 245 4.15 -37.78 2.80
N ALA A 246 3.49 -37.68 3.95
CA ALA A 246 3.43 -36.44 4.69
C ALA A 246 4.82 -36.02 5.17
N ARG A 247 5.55 -36.94 5.79
CA ARG A 247 6.93 -36.68 6.23
C ARG A 247 7.90 -36.44 5.09
N ALA A 248 7.69 -37.16 3.96
CA ALA A 248 8.51 -37.01 2.76
C ALA A 248 8.47 -35.57 2.19
N LEU A 249 7.39 -34.85 2.38
CA LEU A 249 7.15 -33.48 1.90
C LEU A 249 7.28 -32.42 3.00
N GLU A 250 7.46 -32.78 4.26
CA GLU A 250 7.40 -31.86 5.42
C GLU A 250 8.37 -30.69 5.28
N GLN A 251 9.64 -30.95 4.96
CA GLN A 251 10.65 -29.90 4.82
C GLN A 251 10.32 -28.95 3.68
N ASN A 252 9.85 -29.48 2.55
CA ASN A 252 9.44 -28.66 1.41
C ASN A 252 8.26 -27.76 1.78
N THR A 253 7.23 -28.32 2.39
CA THR A 253 6.04 -27.58 2.83
C THR A 253 6.40 -26.47 3.81
N MET A 254 7.31 -26.74 4.77
CA MET A 254 7.74 -25.74 5.75
C MET A 254 8.49 -24.56 5.09
N ALA A 255 9.34 -24.82 4.11
CA ALA A 255 10.05 -23.76 3.38
C ALA A 255 9.10 -22.96 2.50
N GLU A 256 8.29 -23.64 1.68
CA GLU A 256 7.33 -22.98 0.79
C GLU A 256 6.32 -22.11 1.54
N THR A 257 5.97 -22.46 2.80
CA THR A 257 5.07 -21.67 3.65
C THR A 257 5.56 -20.23 3.82
N ILE A 258 6.88 -19.98 3.76
CA ILE A 258 7.45 -18.63 3.89
C ILE A 258 6.94 -17.71 2.79
N SER A 259 6.71 -18.22 1.58
CA SER A 259 6.23 -17.45 0.42
C SER A 259 4.75 -17.71 0.06
N LYS A 260 3.95 -18.32 0.94
CA LYS A 260 2.54 -18.64 0.61
C LYS A 260 1.60 -17.44 0.72
N VAL A 261 1.61 -16.72 1.83
CA VAL A 261 0.61 -15.70 2.16
C VAL A 261 1.27 -14.43 2.70
N LEU A 262 0.81 -13.28 2.21
CA LEU A 262 1.20 -11.96 2.73
C LEU A 262 0.53 -11.71 4.09
N TYR A 263 1.30 -11.27 5.07
CA TYR A 263 0.85 -10.92 6.43
C TYR A 263 0.05 -12.05 7.10
N PRO A 264 0.68 -13.20 7.38
CA PRO A 264 0.05 -14.23 8.20
C PRO A 264 -0.35 -13.65 9.56
N ALA A 265 -1.41 -14.19 10.17
CA ALA A 265 -1.85 -13.79 11.50
C ALA A 265 -0.71 -13.95 12.52
N ASP A 266 -0.48 -12.95 13.36
CA ASP A 266 0.64 -12.86 14.31
C ASP A 266 0.19 -12.71 15.78
N ASP A 267 -1.06 -13.08 16.04
CA ASP A 267 -1.64 -13.20 17.37
C ASP A 267 -1.14 -14.46 18.14
N HIS A 268 -0.40 -15.34 17.45
CA HIS A 268 0.23 -16.54 18.00
C HIS A 268 1.70 -16.66 17.59
N ILE A 269 2.45 -17.48 18.33
CA ILE A 269 3.93 -17.58 18.18
C ILE A 269 4.35 -18.07 16.80
N GLU A 270 3.61 -19.02 16.19
CA GLU A 270 3.94 -19.56 14.86
C GLU A 270 3.78 -18.51 13.77
N GLY A 271 2.75 -17.67 13.87
CA GLY A 271 2.57 -16.55 12.92
C GLY A 271 3.68 -15.50 13.06
N LYS A 272 4.10 -15.18 14.31
CA LYS A 272 5.25 -14.30 14.56
C LYS A 272 6.54 -14.90 13.98
N ARG A 273 6.77 -16.21 14.18
CA ARG A 273 7.92 -16.94 13.63
C ARG A 273 7.93 -16.87 12.09
N LEU A 274 6.78 -17.08 11.46
CA LEU A 274 6.65 -17.03 10.01
C LEU A 274 6.92 -15.62 9.47
N ARG A 275 6.35 -14.57 10.08
CA ARG A 275 6.61 -13.18 9.69
C ARG A 275 8.09 -12.81 9.79
N LEU A 276 8.77 -13.20 10.85
CA LEU A 276 10.22 -12.96 11.00
C LEU A 276 11.02 -13.68 9.90
N LYS A 277 10.63 -14.92 9.55
CA LYS A 277 11.25 -15.66 8.45
C LYS A 277 11.00 -14.99 7.10
N GLN A 278 9.81 -14.47 6.84
CA GLN A 278 9.49 -13.72 5.61
C GLN A 278 10.38 -12.48 5.48
N GLN A 279 10.49 -11.68 6.53
CA GLN A 279 11.32 -10.47 6.53
C GLN A 279 12.79 -10.80 6.29
N TYR A 280 13.31 -11.85 6.94
CA TYR A 280 14.71 -12.23 6.77
C TYR A 280 14.98 -12.86 5.39
N LEU A 281 14.06 -13.67 4.86
CA LEU A 281 14.17 -14.20 3.49
C LEU A 281 14.31 -13.07 2.47
N LEU A 282 13.40 -12.09 2.54
CA LEU A 282 13.43 -10.91 1.67
C LEU A 282 14.78 -10.19 1.76
N VAL A 283 15.20 -9.85 2.98
CA VAL A 283 16.38 -9.02 3.20
C VAL A 283 17.66 -9.75 2.83
N SER A 284 17.84 -10.98 3.33
CA SER A 284 19.07 -11.74 3.10
C SER A 284 19.25 -12.08 1.62
N ALA A 285 18.21 -12.57 0.95
CA ALA A 285 18.28 -12.89 -0.46
C ALA A 285 18.61 -11.66 -1.32
N SER A 286 17.97 -10.53 -1.03
CA SER A 286 18.17 -9.29 -1.78
C SER A 286 19.58 -8.73 -1.59
N LEU A 287 20.07 -8.64 -0.36
CA LEU A 287 21.43 -8.11 -0.09
C LEU A 287 22.52 -9.01 -0.65
N GLN A 288 22.36 -10.33 -0.59
CA GLN A 288 23.30 -11.26 -1.24
C GLN A 288 23.37 -11.03 -2.75
N SER A 289 22.20 -10.85 -3.41
CA SER A 289 22.11 -10.55 -4.83
C SER A 289 22.78 -9.21 -5.17
N ILE A 290 22.52 -8.16 -4.39
CA ILE A 290 23.11 -6.82 -4.57
C ILE A 290 24.64 -6.90 -4.48
N LEU A 291 25.17 -7.51 -3.43
CA LEU A 291 26.63 -7.61 -3.23
C LEU A 291 27.30 -8.47 -4.31
N LYS A 292 26.67 -9.57 -4.73
CA LYS A 292 27.15 -10.42 -5.83
C LYS A 292 27.25 -9.63 -7.14
N GLU A 293 26.20 -8.88 -7.49
CA GLU A 293 26.18 -8.04 -8.69
C GLU A 293 27.23 -6.92 -8.62
N HIS A 294 27.33 -6.25 -7.47
CA HIS A 294 28.30 -5.18 -7.26
C HIS A 294 29.74 -5.69 -7.36
N CYS A 295 30.09 -6.79 -6.70
CA CYS A 295 31.41 -7.42 -6.82
C CYS A 295 31.72 -7.84 -8.24
N LYS A 296 30.75 -8.36 -8.99
CA LYS A 296 30.93 -8.72 -10.40
C LYS A 296 31.27 -7.51 -11.28
N GLN A 297 30.69 -6.36 -10.99
CA GLN A 297 30.87 -5.14 -11.76
C GLN A 297 32.15 -4.38 -11.38
N TYR A 298 32.44 -4.22 -10.08
CA TYR A 298 33.49 -3.33 -9.58
C TYR A 298 34.68 -4.06 -8.96
N GLY A 299 34.59 -5.35 -8.66
CA GLY A 299 35.62 -6.14 -8.01
C GLY A 299 35.97 -5.77 -6.57
N THR A 300 35.22 -4.82 -5.97
CA THR A 300 35.41 -4.31 -4.60
C THR A 300 34.09 -3.93 -3.98
N LEU A 301 34.03 -3.87 -2.65
CA LEU A 301 32.90 -3.34 -1.89
C LEU A 301 33.22 -1.98 -1.23
N SER A 302 34.43 -1.47 -1.35
CA SER A 302 34.82 -0.19 -0.72
C SER A 302 34.03 1.01 -1.28
N ASN A 303 33.58 0.94 -2.54
CA ASN A 303 32.77 1.95 -3.22
C ASN A 303 31.26 1.64 -3.19
N LEU A 304 30.82 0.68 -2.37
CA LEU A 304 29.42 0.25 -2.34
C LEU A 304 28.46 1.43 -2.07
N ALA A 305 28.81 2.27 -1.11
CA ALA A 305 28.00 3.41 -0.72
C ALA A 305 27.85 4.50 -1.81
N ASP A 306 28.85 4.60 -2.71
CA ASP A 306 28.80 5.55 -3.83
C ASP A 306 27.93 5.05 -4.98
N LYS A 307 27.79 3.72 -5.13
CA LYS A 307 27.12 3.07 -6.25
C LYS A 307 25.77 2.43 -5.88
N VAL A 308 25.46 2.30 -4.60
CA VAL A 308 24.28 1.60 -4.09
C VAL A 308 23.57 2.44 -3.04
N ALA A 309 22.25 2.58 -3.20
CA ALA A 309 21.35 3.07 -2.16
C ALA A 309 20.30 1.97 -1.87
N VAL A 310 20.11 1.60 -0.62
CA VAL A 310 19.07 0.65 -0.18
C VAL A 310 18.05 1.39 0.66
N HIS A 311 16.81 1.38 0.20
CA HIS A 311 15.70 2.07 0.87
C HIS A 311 14.81 1.09 1.63
N ILE A 312 14.70 1.29 2.94
CA ILE A 312 13.90 0.49 3.87
C ILE A 312 12.48 1.09 3.94
N ASN A 313 11.50 0.40 3.34
CA ASN A 313 10.11 0.83 3.31
C ASN A 313 9.33 0.26 4.50
N ASP A 314 9.11 1.07 5.52
CA ASP A 314 8.66 0.71 6.86
C ASP A 314 9.70 -0.17 7.61
N THR A 315 9.36 -0.66 8.82
CA THR A 315 10.27 -1.47 9.65
C THR A 315 10.41 -2.92 9.17
N HIS A 316 9.54 -3.40 8.27
CA HIS A 316 9.56 -4.78 7.81
C HIS A 316 10.93 -5.24 7.28
N PRO A 317 11.63 -4.44 6.43
CA PRO A 317 12.98 -4.80 5.98
C PRO A 317 14.11 -4.21 6.86
N ALA A 318 13.85 -3.80 8.09
CA ALA A 318 14.86 -3.23 8.99
C ALA A 318 16.04 -4.19 9.26
N LEU A 319 15.84 -5.49 9.06
CA LEU A 319 16.92 -6.49 9.09
C LEU A 319 18.02 -6.22 8.06
N CYS A 320 17.82 -5.30 7.09
CA CYS A 320 18.89 -4.82 6.21
C CYS A 320 20.10 -4.30 6.98
N VAL A 321 19.89 -3.69 8.14
CA VAL A 321 20.96 -3.15 8.97
C VAL A 321 21.91 -4.26 9.47
N PRO A 322 21.46 -5.25 10.25
CA PRO A 322 22.36 -6.29 10.73
C PRO A 322 22.76 -7.31 9.64
N GLU A 323 21.93 -7.54 8.61
CA GLU A 323 22.27 -8.49 7.56
C GLU A 323 23.37 -7.96 6.63
N LEU A 324 23.33 -6.68 6.26
CA LEU A 324 24.41 -6.08 5.48
C LEU A 324 25.72 -6.14 6.28
N MET A 325 25.70 -5.82 7.57
CA MET A 325 26.85 -5.98 8.47
C MET A 325 27.36 -7.42 8.50
N ARG A 326 26.45 -8.40 8.64
CA ARG A 326 26.82 -9.82 8.67
C ARG A 326 27.51 -10.23 7.37
N LEU A 327 26.96 -9.85 6.23
CA LEU A 327 27.53 -10.18 4.94
C LEU A 327 28.93 -9.56 4.77
N LEU A 328 29.07 -8.27 5.06
CA LEU A 328 30.36 -7.57 4.93
C LEU A 328 31.42 -8.14 5.88
N VAL A 329 31.08 -8.42 7.13
CA VAL A 329 32.03 -8.91 8.14
C VAL A 329 32.31 -10.40 7.99
N ASP A 330 31.27 -11.26 7.87
CA ASP A 330 31.46 -12.71 7.90
C ASP A 330 31.80 -13.28 6.52
N GLN A 331 31.23 -12.78 5.45
CA GLN A 331 31.40 -13.33 4.11
C GLN A 331 32.52 -12.64 3.34
N TYR A 332 32.65 -11.31 3.50
CA TYR A 332 33.68 -10.53 2.81
C TYR A 332 34.85 -10.12 3.70
N GLU A 333 34.88 -10.59 4.96
CA GLU A 333 35.97 -10.41 5.93
C GLU A 333 36.37 -8.95 6.20
N MET A 334 35.44 -8.02 6.01
CA MET A 334 35.65 -6.59 6.24
C MET A 334 35.73 -6.27 7.74
N GLY A 335 36.52 -5.27 8.10
CA GLY A 335 36.56 -4.76 9.48
C GLY A 335 35.22 -4.17 9.90
N TRP A 336 34.85 -4.30 11.18
CA TRP A 336 33.57 -3.83 11.71
C TRP A 336 33.30 -2.35 11.41
N ASP A 337 34.28 -1.48 11.66
CA ASP A 337 34.10 -0.03 11.56
C ASP A 337 33.93 0.40 10.08
N GLU A 338 34.66 -0.21 9.16
CA GLU A 338 34.51 0.00 7.72
C GLU A 338 33.14 -0.52 7.23
N ALA A 339 32.75 -1.74 7.63
CA ALA A 339 31.45 -2.31 7.28
C ALA A 339 30.30 -1.43 7.82
N TRP A 340 30.44 -0.89 9.03
CA TRP A 340 29.45 -0.01 9.64
C TRP A 340 29.31 1.32 8.88
N GLU A 341 30.43 1.93 8.50
CA GLU A 341 30.41 3.16 7.72
C GLU A 341 29.69 2.97 6.37
N ILE A 342 30.03 1.88 5.65
CA ILE A 342 29.36 1.53 4.39
C ILE A 342 27.87 1.29 4.62
N THR A 343 27.51 0.49 5.62
CA THR A 343 26.12 0.18 5.97
C THR A 343 25.31 1.44 6.24
N CYS A 344 25.84 2.36 7.06
CA CYS A 344 25.16 3.61 7.36
C CYS A 344 24.96 4.50 6.13
N LYS A 345 25.93 4.58 5.24
CA LYS A 345 25.86 5.39 4.01
C LYS A 345 24.91 4.79 2.95
N CYS A 346 24.77 3.47 2.92
CA CYS A 346 23.89 2.79 1.96
C CYS A 346 22.40 2.85 2.34
N LEU A 347 22.07 2.87 3.65
CA LEU A 347 20.71 2.64 4.12
C LEU A 347 19.96 3.94 4.43
N SER A 348 18.72 4.01 3.98
CA SER A 348 17.72 5.03 4.34
C SER A 348 16.40 4.37 4.74
N TYR A 349 15.58 5.08 5.51
CA TYR A 349 14.37 4.52 6.13
C TYR A 349 13.18 5.47 5.99
N THR A 350 12.05 4.96 5.50
CA THR A 350 10.77 5.64 5.56
C THR A 350 9.89 5.04 6.64
N ASN A 351 9.44 5.86 7.58
CA ASN A 351 8.41 5.47 8.56
C ASN A 351 7.00 5.73 7.99
N HIS A 352 6.07 4.79 8.21
CA HIS A 352 4.68 4.90 7.75
C HIS A 352 3.65 4.90 8.88
N THR A 353 4.06 4.95 10.13
CA THR A 353 3.15 4.93 11.29
C THR A 353 3.33 6.15 12.20
N VAL A 354 2.22 6.61 12.77
CA VAL A 354 2.18 7.64 13.81
C VAL A 354 1.89 7.07 15.20
N MET A 355 1.68 5.76 15.32
CA MET A 355 1.34 5.10 16.58
C MET A 355 2.57 4.40 17.14
N ALA A 356 3.08 4.86 18.29
CA ALA A 356 4.27 4.26 18.93
C ALA A 356 4.07 2.77 19.23
N GLU A 357 2.85 2.38 19.61
CA GLU A 357 2.46 0.99 19.87
C GLU A 357 2.42 0.09 18.64
N ALA A 358 2.39 0.67 17.44
CA ALA A 358 2.42 -0.06 16.19
C ALA A 358 3.86 -0.23 15.62
N LEU A 359 4.88 0.32 16.28
CA LEU A 359 6.27 0.11 15.91
C LEU A 359 6.66 -1.35 16.16
N GLU A 360 7.21 -1.99 15.14
CA GLU A 360 7.53 -3.41 15.20
C GLU A 360 8.68 -3.73 16.16
N HIS A 361 8.48 -4.76 16.96
CA HIS A 361 9.47 -5.30 17.90
C HIS A 361 9.39 -6.83 17.96
N TRP A 362 10.51 -7.47 18.27
CA TRP A 362 10.61 -8.92 18.35
C TRP A 362 11.16 -9.34 19.72
N GLN A 363 10.51 -10.30 20.36
CA GLN A 363 11.05 -10.92 21.59
C GLN A 363 12.42 -11.52 21.32
N ILE A 364 13.39 -11.26 22.18
CA ILE A 364 14.78 -11.70 22.01
C ILE A 364 14.87 -13.21 21.82
N ASP A 365 14.10 -13.99 22.57
CA ASP A 365 14.18 -15.45 22.50
C ASP A 365 13.75 -15.97 21.14
N LEU A 366 12.65 -15.45 20.58
CA LEU A 366 12.20 -15.78 19.24
C LEU A 366 13.22 -15.35 18.17
N PHE A 367 13.71 -14.12 18.29
CA PHE A 367 14.68 -13.56 17.33
C PHE A 367 15.99 -14.37 17.34
N ARG A 368 16.51 -14.67 18.53
CA ARG A 368 17.74 -15.47 18.70
C ARG A 368 17.57 -16.91 18.25
N GLU A 369 16.41 -17.54 18.48
CA GLU A 369 16.10 -18.89 18.01
C GLU A 369 16.13 -18.97 16.49
N GLN A 370 15.49 -18.00 15.81
CA GLN A 370 15.36 -18.01 14.35
C GLN A 370 16.60 -17.48 13.63
N LEU A 371 17.28 -16.48 14.19
CA LEU A 371 18.35 -15.71 13.56
C LEU A 371 19.55 -15.52 14.50
N PRO A 372 20.19 -16.62 14.98
CA PRO A 372 21.17 -16.53 16.06
C PRO A 372 22.41 -15.70 15.71
N ARG A 373 22.90 -15.75 14.46
CA ARG A 373 24.05 -14.93 14.04
C ARG A 373 23.67 -13.46 13.85
N VAL A 374 22.51 -13.18 13.26
CA VAL A 374 21.99 -11.81 13.11
C VAL A 374 21.78 -11.17 14.47
N TYR A 375 21.27 -11.93 15.46
CA TYR A 375 21.15 -11.46 16.84
C TYR A 375 22.52 -11.07 17.45
N GLY A 376 23.58 -11.84 17.19
CA GLY A 376 24.94 -11.47 17.60
C GLY A 376 25.39 -10.11 17.03
N ILE A 377 25.08 -9.84 15.79
CA ILE A 377 25.33 -8.52 15.13
C ILE A 377 24.49 -7.42 15.79
N VAL A 378 23.18 -7.65 15.99
CA VAL A 378 22.29 -6.66 16.65
C VAL A 378 22.78 -6.30 18.05
N ARG A 379 23.24 -7.28 18.83
CA ARG A 379 23.86 -7.04 20.15
C ARG A 379 25.08 -6.12 20.09
N GLU A 380 25.94 -6.31 19.11
CA GLU A 380 27.14 -5.46 18.96
C GLU A 380 26.73 -4.05 18.49
N ILE A 381 25.74 -3.93 17.60
CA ILE A 381 25.16 -2.64 17.21
C ILE A 381 24.56 -1.93 18.43
N ASP A 382 23.79 -2.63 19.25
CA ASP A 382 23.20 -2.08 20.48
C ASP A 382 24.27 -1.57 21.43
N ARG A 383 25.32 -2.39 21.71
CA ARG A 383 26.43 -2.02 22.60
C ARG A 383 27.12 -0.74 22.12
N ARG A 384 27.41 -0.63 20.83
CA ARG A 384 28.07 0.55 20.26
C ARG A 384 27.14 1.77 20.25
N THR A 385 25.86 1.58 19.98
CA THR A 385 24.84 2.64 20.04
C THR A 385 24.71 3.18 21.46
N ARG A 386 24.62 2.32 22.48
CA ARG A 386 24.59 2.71 23.89
C ARG A 386 25.82 3.50 24.28
N ASN A 387 27.01 3.09 23.87
CA ASN A 387 28.26 3.83 24.13
C ASN A 387 28.22 5.25 23.53
N ARG A 388 27.73 5.40 22.26
CA ARG A 388 27.56 6.71 21.62
C ARG A 388 26.52 7.57 22.34
N LEU A 389 25.42 6.99 22.75
CA LEU A 389 24.35 7.68 23.48
C LEU A 389 24.82 8.12 24.87
N GLN A 390 25.66 7.33 25.56
CA GLN A 390 26.21 7.70 26.86
C GLN A 390 27.14 8.93 26.75
N LEU A 391 27.83 9.09 25.64
CA LEU A 391 28.63 10.30 25.41
C LEU A 391 27.74 11.55 25.18
N ALA A 392 26.59 11.36 24.52
CA ALA A 392 25.63 12.44 24.24
C ALA A 392 24.75 12.76 25.47
N TYR A 393 24.40 11.75 26.28
CA TYR A 393 23.49 11.85 27.42
C TYR A 393 24.11 11.20 28.67
N PRO A 394 25.16 11.77 29.25
CA PRO A 394 25.88 11.17 30.40
C PRO A 394 24.96 10.99 31.63
N GLY A 395 24.80 9.74 32.05
CA GLY A 395 24.02 9.41 33.24
C GLY A 395 22.52 9.27 33.07
N ASP A 396 21.98 9.59 31.87
CA ASP A 396 20.54 9.41 31.54
C ASP A 396 20.27 8.02 30.98
N TRP A 397 20.32 7.03 31.85
CA TRP A 397 20.14 5.63 31.50
C TRP A 397 18.74 5.32 30.94
N ALA A 398 17.70 6.03 31.39
CA ALA A 398 16.35 5.84 30.91
C ALA A 398 16.22 6.25 29.44
N LYS A 399 16.81 7.40 29.10
CA LYS A 399 16.84 7.90 27.72
C LYS A 399 17.69 7.00 26.80
N ILE A 400 18.85 6.57 27.26
CA ILE A 400 19.73 5.65 26.54
C ILE A 400 18.98 4.33 26.26
N ASP A 401 18.29 3.77 27.27
CA ASP A 401 17.52 2.54 27.10
C ASP A 401 16.32 2.72 26.17
N TYR A 402 15.65 3.86 26.23
CA TYR A 402 14.55 4.19 25.29
C TYR A 402 15.03 4.27 23.84
N MET A 403 16.21 4.83 23.60
CA MET A 403 16.79 4.97 22.25
C MET A 403 17.50 3.70 21.76
N ALA A 404 17.87 2.78 22.62
CA ALA A 404 18.64 1.59 22.25
C ALA A 404 17.86 0.61 21.36
N PRO A 405 18.52 -0.06 20.39
CA PRO A 405 17.93 -1.13 19.57
C PRO A 405 17.40 -2.32 20.36
N ILE A 406 18.02 -2.65 21.49
CA ILE A 406 17.57 -3.71 22.41
C ILE A 406 17.15 -3.08 23.73
N SER A 407 15.90 -3.31 24.14
CA SER A 407 15.41 -2.89 25.46
C SER A 407 14.18 -3.70 25.86
N GLY A 408 13.95 -3.86 27.17
CA GLY A 408 12.77 -4.53 27.70
C GLY A 408 12.63 -6.00 27.28
N GLY A 409 13.72 -6.68 26.90
CA GLY A 409 13.66 -8.06 26.38
C GLY A 409 13.28 -8.16 24.90
N GLU A 410 13.33 -7.07 24.18
CA GLU A 410 12.90 -6.96 22.77
C GLU A 410 13.94 -6.31 21.86
N VAL A 411 13.94 -6.70 20.60
CA VAL A 411 14.62 -6.02 19.50
C VAL A 411 13.64 -5.05 18.85
N ARG A 412 13.95 -3.74 18.88
CA ARG A 412 13.12 -2.67 18.38
C ARG A 412 13.56 -2.27 16.97
N MET A 413 12.74 -2.58 15.98
CA MET A 413 13.14 -2.48 14.58
C MET A 413 13.30 -1.03 14.11
N ALA A 414 12.44 -0.12 14.52
CA ALA A 414 12.59 1.31 14.23
C ALA A 414 13.89 1.88 14.85
N ASN A 415 14.20 1.54 16.09
CA ASN A 415 15.43 1.98 16.78
C ASN A 415 16.69 1.45 16.08
N LEU A 416 16.60 0.24 15.49
CA LEU A 416 17.68 -0.34 14.70
C LEU A 416 17.92 0.48 13.42
N CYS A 417 16.85 0.88 12.69
CA CYS A 417 16.94 1.79 11.56
C CYS A 417 17.51 3.16 11.97
N LEU A 418 17.01 3.73 13.09
CA LEU A 418 17.48 5.02 13.61
C LEU A 418 18.95 4.99 14.07
N ALA A 419 19.47 3.84 14.45
CA ALA A 419 20.90 3.70 14.79
C ALA A 419 21.79 3.80 13.55
N ALA A 420 21.33 3.34 12.39
CA ALA A 420 22.13 3.15 11.17
C ALA A 420 21.82 4.11 10.02
N CYS A 421 20.54 4.31 9.66
CA CYS A 421 20.17 4.97 8.41
C CYS A 421 20.59 6.45 8.37
N HIS A 422 21.20 6.90 7.26
CA HIS A 422 21.67 8.29 7.11
C HIS A 422 20.52 9.29 6.94
N LYS A 423 19.39 8.84 6.37
CA LYS A 423 18.14 9.62 6.27
C LYS A 423 16.94 8.81 6.74
N VAL A 424 16.03 9.53 7.38
CA VAL A 424 14.75 9.01 7.87
C VAL A 424 13.67 9.99 7.42
N ASN A 425 12.66 9.52 6.70
CA ASN A 425 11.60 10.41 6.27
C ASN A 425 10.21 10.01 6.78
N GLY A 426 9.41 11.05 7.03
CA GLY A 426 7.96 10.93 7.14
C GLY A 426 7.31 11.04 5.75
N VAL A 427 6.00 10.81 5.70
CA VAL A 427 5.22 10.68 4.45
C VAL A 427 4.15 11.76 4.26
N SER A 428 4.12 12.74 5.14
CA SER A 428 3.40 14.03 5.07
C SER A 428 4.06 15.03 6.01
N GLN A 429 3.78 16.32 5.85
CA GLN A 429 4.34 17.36 6.73
C GLN A 429 3.95 17.13 8.19
N LEU A 430 2.66 16.89 8.44
CA LEU A 430 2.17 16.59 9.79
C LEU A 430 2.84 15.35 10.39
N HIS A 431 2.94 14.28 9.61
CA HIS A 431 3.59 13.04 10.06
C HIS A 431 5.05 13.28 10.43
N THR A 432 5.80 13.97 9.58
CA THR A 432 7.21 14.28 9.85
C THR A 432 7.37 15.09 11.13
N GLN A 433 6.47 16.05 11.39
CA GLN A 433 6.47 16.81 12.63
C GLN A 433 6.17 15.92 13.85
N ILE A 434 5.19 15.02 13.75
CA ILE A 434 4.88 14.05 14.82
C ILE A 434 6.08 13.14 15.11
N LEU A 435 6.83 12.73 14.09
CA LEU A 435 8.05 11.93 14.30
C LEU A 435 9.11 12.73 15.07
N LYS A 436 9.35 13.98 14.68
CA LYS A 436 10.36 14.86 15.28
C LYS A 436 10.04 15.29 16.72
N ASP A 437 8.78 15.60 17.01
CA ASP A 437 8.35 16.11 18.30
C ASP A 437 7.90 15.02 19.28
N GLY A 438 7.55 13.84 18.77
CA GLY A 438 6.98 12.73 19.52
C GLY A 438 7.82 11.48 19.46
N ILE A 439 7.50 10.58 18.54
CA ILE A 439 7.97 9.18 18.52
C ILE A 439 9.50 9.07 18.46
N PHE A 440 10.17 9.90 17.67
CA PHE A 440 11.63 9.91 17.47
C PHE A 440 12.29 11.18 17.98
N ARG A 441 11.63 11.91 18.88
CA ARG A 441 12.07 13.21 19.40
C ARG A 441 13.53 13.20 19.86
N ASP A 442 13.93 12.20 20.64
CA ASP A 442 15.28 12.14 21.20
C ASP A 442 16.35 11.92 20.11
N TYR A 443 15.99 11.19 19.06
CA TYR A 443 16.85 11.05 17.89
C TYR A 443 16.91 12.33 17.04
N GLY A 444 15.77 13.05 16.93
CA GLY A 444 15.73 14.36 16.26
C GLY A 444 16.60 15.40 16.99
N GLN A 445 16.59 15.38 18.31
CA GLN A 445 17.48 16.24 19.12
C GLN A 445 18.97 15.91 18.95
N LEU A 446 19.29 14.63 18.69
CA LEU A 446 20.68 14.19 18.46
C LEU A 446 21.20 14.63 17.09
N ASP A 447 20.35 14.51 16.06
CA ASP A 447 20.67 14.94 14.68
C ASP A 447 19.39 15.19 13.88
N GLU A 448 18.94 16.46 13.88
CA GLU A 448 17.73 16.86 13.17
C GLU A 448 17.87 16.76 11.64
N SER A 449 19.07 16.91 11.10
CA SER A 449 19.34 16.91 9.64
C SER A 449 19.01 15.58 8.96
N ARG A 450 18.88 14.51 9.74
CA ARG A 450 18.50 13.18 9.25
C ARG A 450 17.00 13.05 8.95
N PHE A 451 16.15 13.89 9.58
CA PHE A 451 14.70 13.79 9.46
C PHE A 451 14.19 14.76 8.40
N ILE A 452 13.62 14.22 7.35
CA ILE A 452 13.08 14.99 6.23
C ILE A 452 11.63 14.58 5.94
N ASN A 453 10.92 15.44 5.22
CA ASN A 453 9.58 15.13 4.73
C ASN A 453 9.62 14.82 3.23
N VAL A 454 9.07 13.68 2.85
CA VAL A 454 8.69 13.43 1.46
C VAL A 454 7.20 13.06 1.45
N THR A 455 6.36 14.03 1.17
CA THR A 455 4.91 13.82 1.08
C THR A 455 4.61 12.77 0.00
N ASN A 456 3.78 11.80 0.33
CA ASN A 456 3.38 10.75 -0.59
C ASN A 456 2.85 11.30 -1.91
N GLY A 457 2.93 10.48 -2.95
CA GLY A 457 2.38 10.76 -4.27
C GLY A 457 1.73 9.54 -4.89
N ILE A 458 1.00 9.76 -5.98
CA ILE A 458 0.28 8.74 -6.73
C ILE A 458 0.76 8.67 -8.19
N ALA A 459 0.71 7.50 -8.80
CA ALA A 459 0.89 7.32 -10.25
C ALA A 459 -0.32 7.90 -10.98
N TYR A 460 -0.34 9.23 -11.17
CA TYR A 460 -1.52 9.94 -11.67
C TYR A 460 -1.91 9.51 -13.09
N ARG A 461 -0.97 9.05 -13.91
CA ARG A 461 -1.27 8.49 -15.23
C ARG A 461 -2.18 7.27 -15.13
N ARG A 462 -1.94 6.38 -14.15
CA ARG A 462 -2.83 5.26 -13.89
C ARG A 462 -4.17 5.73 -13.30
N TRP A 463 -4.13 6.58 -12.27
CA TRP A 463 -5.32 6.97 -11.51
C TRP A 463 -6.20 8.03 -12.18
N LEU A 464 -5.66 8.79 -13.13
CA LEU A 464 -6.40 9.75 -13.97
C LEU A 464 -6.48 9.22 -15.40
N CYS A 465 -5.35 9.15 -16.12
CA CYS A 465 -5.36 8.95 -17.57
C CYS A 465 -5.94 7.59 -17.97
N GLN A 466 -5.59 6.52 -17.27
CA GLN A 466 -6.09 5.17 -17.56
C GLN A 466 -7.45 4.89 -16.94
N ALA A 467 -7.66 5.31 -15.67
CA ALA A 467 -8.91 5.04 -14.96
C ALA A 467 -10.08 5.91 -15.45
N ASN A 468 -9.80 7.13 -15.94
CA ASN A 468 -10.80 8.12 -16.38
C ASN A 468 -10.43 8.74 -17.72
N PRO A 469 -10.41 7.96 -18.82
CA PRO A 469 -10.01 8.46 -20.14
C PRO A 469 -10.88 9.62 -20.64
N ALA A 470 -12.19 9.60 -20.37
CA ALA A 470 -13.07 10.70 -20.77
C ALA A 470 -12.71 12.04 -20.12
N LEU A 471 -12.28 12.01 -18.83
CA LEU A 471 -11.76 13.21 -18.16
C LEU A 471 -10.43 13.63 -18.79
N THR A 472 -9.53 12.69 -19.02
CA THR A 472 -8.23 12.96 -19.66
C THR A 472 -8.37 13.61 -21.02
N ASP A 473 -9.23 13.09 -21.87
CA ASP A 473 -9.51 13.64 -23.20
C ASP A 473 -10.08 15.06 -23.10
N TYR A 474 -10.94 15.31 -22.12
CA TYR A 474 -11.51 16.63 -21.93
C TYR A 474 -10.47 17.62 -21.39
N LEU A 475 -9.64 17.22 -20.43
CA LEU A 475 -8.53 18.03 -19.92
C LEU A 475 -7.54 18.36 -21.06
N THR A 476 -7.20 17.40 -21.90
CA THR A 476 -6.35 17.60 -23.08
C THR A 476 -6.91 18.66 -24.03
N LYS A 477 -8.21 18.68 -24.24
CA LYS A 477 -8.87 19.72 -25.05
C LYS A 477 -8.82 21.11 -24.42
N LEU A 478 -8.85 21.20 -23.08
CA LEU A 478 -8.85 22.47 -22.37
C LEU A 478 -7.45 23.08 -22.18
N ILE A 479 -6.46 22.24 -21.80
CA ILE A 479 -5.15 22.71 -21.34
C ILE A 479 -3.97 22.08 -22.09
N GLY A 480 -4.21 21.27 -23.11
CA GLY A 480 -3.19 20.48 -23.81
C GLY A 480 -2.81 19.21 -23.04
N ASP A 481 -1.92 18.40 -23.63
CA ASP A 481 -1.49 17.10 -23.11
C ASP A 481 -0.28 17.16 -22.17
N GLY A 482 0.28 18.34 -21.93
CA GLY A 482 1.48 18.55 -21.11
C GLY A 482 1.36 17.98 -19.71
N PHE A 483 0.16 17.98 -19.11
CA PHE A 483 -0.08 17.41 -17.78
C PHE A 483 0.19 15.90 -17.71
N THR A 484 0.20 15.19 -18.85
CA THR A 484 0.55 13.76 -18.87
C THR A 484 2.04 13.52 -18.58
N LYS A 485 2.88 14.55 -18.78
CA LYS A 485 4.31 14.55 -18.48
C LYS A 485 4.62 15.25 -17.15
N ASP A 486 3.96 16.35 -16.87
CA ASP A 486 4.07 17.13 -15.64
C ASP A 486 2.69 17.42 -15.07
N ALA A 487 2.32 16.69 -14.02
CA ALA A 487 1.01 16.82 -13.38
C ALA A 487 0.72 18.24 -12.86
N ARG A 488 1.75 19.07 -12.59
CA ARG A 488 1.60 20.46 -12.15
C ARG A 488 0.89 21.33 -13.19
N GLU A 489 0.91 20.95 -14.46
CA GLU A 489 0.18 21.65 -15.53
C GLU A 489 -1.35 21.57 -15.39
N LEU A 490 -1.88 20.66 -14.55
CA LEU A 490 -3.31 20.64 -14.21
C LEU A 490 -3.77 21.98 -13.60
N GLU A 491 -2.89 22.76 -13.00
CA GLU A 491 -3.20 24.07 -12.43
C GLU A 491 -3.75 25.07 -13.47
N LYS A 492 -3.45 24.88 -14.76
CA LYS A 492 -4.01 25.66 -15.88
C LYS A 492 -5.55 25.62 -15.91
N LEU A 493 -6.17 24.59 -15.33
CA LEU A 493 -7.63 24.46 -15.20
C LEU A 493 -8.26 25.59 -14.40
N LEU A 494 -7.52 26.25 -13.50
CA LEU A 494 -8.03 27.40 -12.76
C LEU A 494 -8.46 28.56 -13.66
N GLY A 495 -7.93 28.65 -14.88
CA GLY A 495 -8.38 29.59 -15.91
C GLY A 495 -9.84 29.38 -16.37
N PHE A 496 -10.43 28.24 -16.06
CA PHE A 496 -11.81 27.89 -16.34
C PHE A 496 -12.72 27.93 -15.11
N TYR A 497 -12.24 28.49 -13.98
CA TYR A 497 -13.06 28.70 -12.81
C TYR A 497 -14.33 29.47 -13.18
N ASP A 498 -15.48 28.99 -12.68
CA ASP A 498 -16.79 29.58 -12.93
C ASP A 498 -17.29 29.53 -14.40
N ASN A 499 -16.62 28.75 -15.25
CA ASN A 499 -17.06 28.55 -16.63
C ASN A 499 -18.16 27.45 -16.67
N GLU A 500 -19.42 27.87 -16.91
CA GLU A 500 -20.58 26.98 -16.86
C GLU A 500 -20.52 25.82 -17.86
N GLN A 501 -19.98 26.02 -19.06
CA GLN A 501 -19.81 24.96 -20.05
C GLN A 501 -18.83 23.90 -19.57
N VAL A 502 -17.70 24.34 -18.99
CA VAL A 502 -16.68 23.44 -18.44
C VAL A 502 -17.24 22.66 -17.26
N LEU A 503 -17.90 23.33 -16.32
CA LEU A 503 -18.49 22.69 -15.14
C LEU A 503 -19.58 21.67 -15.53
N SER A 504 -20.41 22.00 -16.54
CA SER A 504 -21.45 21.09 -17.07
C SER A 504 -20.83 19.84 -17.70
N GLN A 505 -19.76 20.00 -18.47
CA GLN A 505 -19.08 18.86 -19.11
C GLN A 505 -18.37 17.97 -18.09
N LEU A 506 -17.71 18.55 -17.07
CA LEU A 506 -17.11 17.78 -15.98
C LEU A 506 -18.16 16.94 -15.25
N ARG A 507 -19.35 17.51 -15.01
CA ARG A 507 -20.49 16.80 -14.41
C ARG A 507 -21.00 15.67 -15.31
N ALA A 508 -21.09 15.89 -16.61
CA ALA A 508 -21.49 14.85 -17.57
C ALA A 508 -20.52 13.68 -17.56
N ILE A 509 -19.20 13.94 -17.56
CA ILE A 509 -18.17 12.91 -17.46
C ILE A 509 -18.29 12.14 -16.13
N LYS A 510 -18.49 12.85 -15.01
CA LYS A 510 -18.73 12.23 -13.71
C LYS A 510 -19.94 11.30 -13.73
N LEU A 511 -21.05 11.73 -14.34
CA LEU A 511 -22.27 10.94 -14.47
C LEU A 511 -22.02 9.63 -15.26
N GLU A 512 -21.25 9.66 -16.33
CA GLU A 512 -20.90 8.44 -17.08
C GLU A 512 -20.07 7.46 -16.22
N ASN A 513 -19.11 7.95 -15.42
CA ASN A 513 -18.38 7.12 -14.48
C ASN A 513 -19.30 6.53 -13.40
N LYS A 514 -20.28 7.29 -12.92
CA LYS A 514 -21.29 6.80 -11.95
C LYS A 514 -22.18 5.72 -12.56
N LYS A 515 -22.60 5.86 -13.81
CA LYS A 515 -23.35 4.81 -14.55
C LYS A 515 -22.51 3.54 -14.69
N ARG A 516 -21.21 3.67 -15.01
CA ARG A 516 -20.28 2.53 -15.10
C ARG A 516 -20.18 1.79 -13.75
N LEU A 517 -20.03 2.51 -12.65
CA LEU A 517 -19.99 1.92 -11.30
C LEU A 517 -21.35 1.30 -10.93
N ALA A 518 -22.47 1.96 -11.23
CA ALA A 518 -23.81 1.44 -10.97
C ALA A 518 -24.05 0.10 -11.71
N ALA A 519 -23.63 0.01 -12.97
CA ALA A 519 -23.70 -1.24 -13.74
C ALA A 519 -22.84 -2.35 -13.12
N TYR A 520 -21.64 -2.02 -12.63
CA TYR A 520 -20.79 -2.98 -11.90
C TYR A 520 -21.48 -3.48 -10.63
N VAL A 521 -21.97 -2.57 -9.77
CA VAL A 521 -22.63 -2.91 -8.51
C VAL A 521 -23.89 -3.72 -8.73
N SER A 522 -24.68 -3.40 -9.75
CA SER A 522 -25.87 -4.19 -10.11
C SER A 522 -25.52 -5.65 -10.45
N ARG A 523 -24.45 -5.88 -11.21
CA ARG A 523 -23.97 -7.24 -11.55
C ARG A 523 -23.34 -7.98 -10.36
N ALA A 524 -22.52 -7.28 -9.57
CA ALA A 524 -21.71 -7.89 -8.51
C ALA A 524 -22.48 -8.08 -7.20
N ASN A 525 -23.33 -7.10 -6.85
CA ASN A 525 -24.03 -7.03 -5.55
C ASN A 525 -25.56 -7.19 -5.68
N GLY A 526 -26.11 -7.17 -6.90
CA GLY A 526 -27.58 -7.18 -7.11
C GLY A 526 -28.28 -5.90 -6.65
N VAL A 527 -27.56 -4.80 -6.41
CA VAL A 527 -28.09 -3.52 -5.93
C VAL A 527 -28.10 -2.51 -7.05
N ASN A 528 -29.25 -1.91 -7.31
CA ASN A 528 -29.38 -0.84 -8.28
C ASN A 528 -29.10 0.51 -7.62
N LEU A 529 -28.08 1.22 -8.13
CA LEU A 529 -27.75 2.57 -7.70
C LEU A 529 -28.37 3.60 -8.65
N ASP A 530 -28.78 4.74 -8.09
CA ASP A 530 -29.18 5.91 -8.87
C ASP A 530 -27.92 6.76 -9.19
N PRO A 531 -27.48 6.83 -10.45
CA PRO A 531 -26.29 7.62 -10.80
C PRO A 531 -26.46 9.13 -10.58
N GLU A 532 -27.70 9.63 -10.52
CA GLU A 532 -27.98 11.04 -10.23
C GLU A 532 -27.91 11.38 -8.73
N SER A 533 -27.86 10.37 -7.83
CA SER A 533 -27.66 10.61 -6.39
C SER A 533 -26.21 11.01 -6.09
N LEU A 534 -25.96 11.71 -4.98
CA LEU A 534 -24.60 12.00 -4.52
C LEU A 534 -23.89 10.71 -4.11
N PHE A 535 -22.73 10.39 -4.72
CA PHE A 535 -21.91 9.23 -4.37
C PHE A 535 -20.89 9.61 -3.29
N ASP A 536 -21.15 9.15 -2.08
CA ASP A 536 -20.34 9.35 -0.88
C ASP A 536 -19.49 8.09 -0.65
N VAL A 537 -18.16 8.20 -0.80
CA VAL A 537 -17.28 7.06 -1.00
C VAL A 537 -16.23 6.94 0.11
N GLN A 538 -16.25 5.81 0.83
CA GLN A 538 -15.24 5.43 1.80
C GLN A 538 -14.64 4.08 1.45
N VAL A 539 -13.59 4.08 0.63
CA VAL A 539 -12.92 2.86 0.13
C VAL A 539 -11.47 2.82 0.60
N LYS A 540 -11.22 2.03 1.62
CA LYS A 540 -9.92 1.85 2.27
C LYS A 540 -9.95 0.65 3.22
N ARG A 541 -8.76 0.11 3.59
CA ARG A 541 -8.66 -0.93 4.60
C ARG A 541 -9.49 -0.59 5.84
N LEU A 542 -10.22 -1.55 6.38
CA LEU A 542 -11.00 -1.32 7.59
C LEU A 542 -10.09 -1.34 8.82
N HIS A 543 -10.12 -0.26 9.55
CA HIS A 543 -9.47 -0.10 10.84
C HIS A 543 -10.23 0.94 11.67
N GLU A 544 -10.29 0.76 12.99
CA GLU A 544 -11.08 1.64 13.85
C GLU A 544 -10.65 3.12 13.74
N TYR A 545 -9.34 3.43 13.62
CA TYR A 545 -8.86 4.80 13.51
C TYR A 545 -9.29 5.51 12.21
N LYS A 546 -9.60 4.75 11.14
CA LYS A 546 -10.14 5.28 9.86
C LYS A 546 -11.62 5.61 9.93
N ARG A 547 -12.26 5.22 11.00
CA ARG A 547 -13.61 5.57 11.45
C ARG A 547 -14.74 5.29 10.46
N GLN A 548 -14.68 4.16 9.73
CA GLN A 548 -15.84 3.69 8.98
C GLN A 548 -17.08 3.59 9.91
N LEU A 549 -16.85 3.31 11.20
CA LEU A 549 -17.89 3.31 12.21
C LEU A 549 -18.58 4.68 12.34
N LEU A 550 -17.84 5.80 12.34
CA LEU A 550 -18.41 7.15 12.39
C LEU A 550 -19.36 7.40 11.22
N ASN A 551 -18.98 6.98 10.02
CA ASN A 551 -19.81 7.10 8.83
C ASN A 551 -21.10 6.27 8.94
N VAL A 552 -21.02 5.01 9.37
CA VAL A 552 -22.23 4.17 9.52
C VAL A 552 -23.16 4.65 10.64
N LEU A 553 -22.63 5.22 11.72
CA LEU A 553 -23.44 5.87 12.76
C LEU A 553 -24.21 7.08 12.21
N HIS A 554 -23.58 7.88 11.36
CA HIS A 554 -24.26 8.98 10.66
C HIS A 554 -25.36 8.46 9.71
N ILE A 555 -25.12 7.39 8.98
CA ILE A 555 -26.12 6.77 8.10
C ILE A 555 -27.33 6.34 8.90
N LEU A 556 -27.15 5.71 10.07
CA LEU A 556 -28.22 5.33 10.97
C LEU A 556 -28.97 6.53 11.53
N ARG A 557 -28.27 7.62 11.87
CA ARG A 557 -28.89 8.88 12.28
C ARG A 557 -29.75 9.46 11.15
N LEU A 558 -29.23 9.52 9.93
CA LEU A 558 -29.96 10.01 8.76
C LEU A 558 -31.20 9.15 8.47
N TYR A 559 -31.08 7.82 8.59
CA TYR A 559 -32.19 6.88 8.47
C TYR A 559 -33.31 7.21 9.47
N LEU A 560 -32.98 7.39 10.77
CA LEU A 560 -33.93 7.73 11.80
C LEU A 560 -34.60 9.09 11.55
N ASP A 561 -33.81 10.10 11.14
CA ASP A 561 -34.33 11.44 10.83
C ASP A 561 -35.33 11.41 9.65
N ILE A 562 -35.10 10.56 8.64
CA ILE A 562 -36.03 10.38 7.51
C ILE A 562 -37.28 9.61 7.96
N LYS A 563 -37.16 8.62 8.85
CA LYS A 563 -38.28 7.88 9.39
C LYS A 563 -39.19 8.76 10.25
N ASP A 564 -38.62 9.66 11.06
CA ASP A 564 -39.38 10.61 11.88
C ASP A 564 -40.12 11.66 11.04
N ASN A 565 -39.53 12.08 9.92
CA ASN A 565 -40.16 13.02 8.99
C ASN A 565 -39.95 12.59 7.51
N PRO A 566 -40.77 11.68 7.01
CA PRO A 566 -40.68 11.19 5.63
C PRO A 566 -40.85 12.25 4.55
N SER A 567 -41.49 13.39 4.87
CA SER A 567 -41.63 14.53 3.95
C SER A 567 -40.44 15.47 3.92
N ARG A 568 -39.44 15.26 4.79
CA ARG A 568 -38.21 16.07 4.79
C ARG A 568 -37.51 15.96 3.43
N GLU A 569 -37.19 17.11 2.87
CA GLU A 569 -36.31 17.17 1.69
C GLU A 569 -34.90 16.79 2.07
N VAL A 570 -34.39 15.73 1.47
CA VAL A 570 -33.02 15.27 1.63
C VAL A 570 -32.34 15.21 0.28
N THR A 571 -31.04 15.48 0.24
CA THR A 571 -30.24 15.25 -0.97
C THR A 571 -30.14 13.74 -1.20
N PRO A 572 -30.61 13.21 -2.37
CA PRO A 572 -30.45 11.80 -2.70
C PRO A 572 -28.99 11.39 -2.58
N ARG A 573 -28.70 10.36 -1.79
CA ARG A 573 -27.34 9.96 -1.46
C ARG A 573 -27.13 8.45 -1.47
N THR A 574 -26.04 8.04 -2.07
CA THR A 574 -25.55 6.65 -2.07
C THR A 574 -24.23 6.59 -1.33
N PHE A 575 -24.19 5.91 -0.19
CA PHE A 575 -22.97 5.62 0.56
C PHE A 575 -22.34 4.34 0.04
N ILE A 576 -21.07 4.42 -0.33
CA ILE A 576 -20.31 3.33 -0.96
C ILE A 576 -19.12 2.98 -0.08
N PHE A 577 -19.14 1.76 0.45
CA PHE A 577 -18.05 1.18 1.22
C PHE A 577 -17.37 0.08 0.43
N ALA A 578 -16.06 -0.01 0.55
CA ALA A 578 -15.28 -1.19 0.15
C ALA A 578 -14.05 -1.27 1.07
N ALA A 579 -13.91 -2.38 1.76
CA ALA A 579 -12.89 -2.52 2.80
C ALA A 579 -12.59 -3.99 3.08
N LYS A 580 -11.30 -4.31 3.29
CA LYS A 580 -10.86 -5.59 3.87
C LYS A 580 -10.40 -5.36 5.31
N ALA A 581 -10.84 -6.21 6.24
CA ALA A 581 -10.32 -6.28 7.60
C ALA A 581 -9.22 -7.33 7.69
N SER A 582 -8.18 -7.13 8.51
CA SER A 582 -7.22 -8.20 8.81
C SER A 582 -7.93 -9.41 9.40
N ALA A 583 -7.51 -10.62 9.05
CA ALA A 583 -8.21 -11.86 9.40
C ALA A 583 -8.46 -12.03 10.91
N GLY A 584 -7.48 -11.68 11.75
CA GLY A 584 -7.58 -11.72 13.22
C GLY A 584 -8.29 -10.52 13.87
N TYR A 585 -8.59 -9.44 13.11
CA TYR A 585 -9.13 -8.20 13.68
C TYR A 585 -10.65 -8.28 13.85
N GLN A 586 -11.11 -8.87 14.95
CA GLN A 586 -12.53 -9.16 15.19
C GLN A 586 -13.42 -7.90 15.20
N MET A 587 -13.00 -6.80 15.85
CA MET A 587 -13.79 -5.55 15.87
C MET A 587 -13.94 -4.97 14.45
N ALA A 588 -12.90 -5.00 13.64
CA ALA A 588 -12.98 -4.56 12.25
C ALA A 588 -13.98 -5.40 11.43
N LYS A 589 -13.95 -6.73 11.57
CA LYS A 589 -14.95 -7.63 10.95
C LYS A 589 -16.36 -7.34 11.44
N ARG A 590 -16.51 -7.03 12.73
CA ARG A 590 -17.77 -6.67 13.35
C ARG A 590 -18.35 -5.38 12.77
N ILE A 591 -17.49 -4.38 12.50
CA ILE A 591 -17.87 -3.13 11.82
C ILE A 591 -18.32 -3.41 10.38
N ILE A 592 -17.65 -4.30 9.65
CA ILE A 592 -18.12 -4.74 8.32
C ILE A 592 -19.53 -5.33 8.43
N SER A 593 -19.75 -6.23 9.40
CA SER A 593 -21.06 -6.84 9.63
C SER A 593 -22.15 -5.80 9.93
N LEU A 594 -21.82 -4.74 10.69
CA LEU A 594 -22.74 -3.61 10.93
C LEU A 594 -23.07 -2.86 9.63
N ILE A 595 -22.05 -2.54 8.82
CA ILE A 595 -22.26 -1.82 7.54
C ILE A 595 -23.18 -2.62 6.62
N VAL A 596 -22.97 -3.94 6.51
CA VAL A 596 -23.80 -4.83 5.68
C VAL A 596 -25.24 -4.88 6.23
N ALA A 597 -25.42 -5.06 7.53
CA ALA A 597 -26.74 -5.10 8.14
C ALA A 597 -27.52 -3.77 7.97
N VAL A 598 -26.81 -2.63 8.04
CA VAL A 598 -27.38 -1.30 7.78
C VAL A 598 -27.75 -1.17 6.30
N ALA A 599 -26.90 -1.65 5.38
CA ALA A 599 -27.20 -1.65 3.95
C ALA A 599 -28.48 -2.46 3.65
N ASP A 600 -28.62 -3.65 4.21
CA ASP A 600 -29.80 -4.50 4.04
C ASP A 600 -31.05 -3.80 4.56
N MET A 601 -31.02 -3.22 5.78
CA MET A 601 -32.13 -2.51 6.38
C MET A 601 -32.54 -1.28 5.55
N VAL A 602 -31.60 -0.42 5.22
CA VAL A 602 -31.84 0.83 4.48
C VAL A 602 -32.37 0.54 3.07
N ASN A 603 -31.75 -0.41 2.37
CA ASN A 603 -32.13 -0.71 0.99
C ASN A 603 -33.49 -1.40 0.85
N ALA A 604 -33.93 -2.12 1.89
CA ALA A 604 -35.23 -2.78 1.93
C ALA A 604 -36.39 -1.85 2.37
N ASP A 605 -36.09 -0.70 3.00
CA ASP A 605 -37.13 0.20 3.52
C ASP A 605 -37.70 1.12 2.42
N PRO A 606 -39.01 1.03 2.07
CA PRO A 606 -39.60 1.87 1.05
C PRO A 606 -39.49 3.38 1.33
N ALA A 607 -39.44 3.80 2.62
CA ALA A 607 -39.30 5.21 3.00
C ALA A 607 -37.93 5.81 2.57
N MET A 608 -36.92 4.97 2.26
CA MET A 608 -35.61 5.36 1.83
C MET A 608 -35.47 5.43 0.31
N HIS A 609 -36.45 4.91 -0.44
CA HIS A 609 -36.38 4.91 -1.91
C HIS A 609 -36.23 6.33 -2.45
N GLY A 610 -35.25 6.53 -3.35
CA GLY A 610 -34.92 7.84 -3.94
C GLY A 610 -34.26 8.83 -2.97
N LYS A 611 -33.93 8.45 -1.74
CA LYS A 611 -33.32 9.31 -0.72
C LYS A 611 -31.99 8.80 -0.21
N LEU A 612 -31.95 7.53 0.16
CA LEU A 612 -30.80 6.92 0.81
C LEU A 612 -30.57 5.51 0.29
N LYS A 613 -29.34 5.23 -0.08
CA LYS A 613 -28.85 3.92 -0.51
C LYS A 613 -27.50 3.65 0.16
N VAL A 614 -27.25 2.40 0.53
CA VAL A 614 -25.95 1.97 1.10
C VAL A 614 -25.50 0.71 0.39
N VAL A 615 -24.23 0.65 0.02
CA VAL A 615 -23.64 -0.56 -0.57
C VAL A 615 -22.26 -0.84 0.01
N PHE A 616 -22.01 -2.11 0.33
CA PHE A 616 -20.67 -2.63 0.63
C PHE A 616 -20.21 -3.46 -0.55
N ILE A 617 -19.11 -3.05 -1.20
CA ILE A 617 -18.54 -3.76 -2.35
C ILE A 617 -17.43 -4.68 -1.84
N GLU A 618 -17.57 -5.98 -2.11
CA GLU A 618 -16.62 -7.00 -1.68
C GLU A 618 -15.28 -6.90 -2.44
N ASP A 619 -14.25 -7.45 -1.82
CA ASP A 619 -12.95 -7.72 -2.43
C ASP A 619 -12.27 -6.48 -3.02
N TYR A 620 -12.22 -5.38 -2.23
CA TYR A 620 -11.57 -4.14 -2.65
C TYR A 620 -10.12 -4.36 -3.07
N LYS A 621 -9.79 -3.95 -4.28
CA LYS A 621 -8.50 -4.11 -4.95
C LYS A 621 -8.27 -3.00 -5.97
N VAL A 622 -7.09 -2.95 -6.61
CA VAL A 622 -6.71 -1.86 -7.54
C VAL A 622 -7.65 -1.77 -8.72
N SER A 623 -7.96 -2.88 -9.39
CA SER A 623 -8.86 -2.91 -10.56
C SER A 623 -10.27 -2.39 -10.22
N LEU A 624 -10.77 -2.67 -9.02
CA LEU A 624 -12.04 -2.15 -8.53
C LEU A 624 -11.95 -0.66 -8.17
N ALA A 625 -10.84 -0.24 -7.56
CA ALA A 625 -10.60 1.17 -7.25
C ALA A 625 -10.60 2.05 -8.50
N GLU A 626 -10.09 1.57 -9.64
CA GLU A 626 -10.10 2.27 -10.93
C GLU A 626 -11.51 2.50 -11.50
N ILE A 627 -12.53 1.78 -10.99
CA ILE A 627 -13.94 2.00 -11.33
C ILE A 627 -14.61 2.92 -10.32
N ILE A 628 -14.33 2.74 -9.03
CA ILE A 628 -14.97 3.49 -7.94
C ILE A 628 -14.48 4.94 -7.90
N ILE A 629 -13.18 5.17 -7.97
CA ILE A 629 -12.57 6.50 -7.76
C ILE A 629 -13.08 7.55 -8.75
N PRO A 630 -13.15 7.28 -10.07
CA PRO A 630 -13.71 8.25 -11.02
C PRO A 630 -15.19 8.61 -10.78
N ALA A 631 -15.94 7.70 -10.16
CA ALA A 631 -17.37 7.86 -9.88
C ALA A 631 -17.70 8.62 -8.59
N ALA A 632 -16.71 8.85 -7.71
CA ALA A 632 -16.95 9.47 -6.41
C ALA A 632 -17.24 10.97 -6.54
N ASP A 633 -18.26 11.46 -5.82
CA ASP A 633 -18.50 12.89 -5.61
C ASP A 633 -17.82 13.36 -4.32
N ILE A 634 -17.92 12.59 -3.24
CA ILE A 634 -17.31 12.85 -1.93
C ILE A 634 -16.26 11.79 -1.62
N SER A 635 -15.14 12.26 -1.10
CA SER A 635 -14.00 11.48 -0.63
C SER A 635 -13.98 11.49 0.89
N GLU A 636 -14.34 10.38 1.53
CA GLU A 636 -14.37 10.21 2.99
C GLU A 636 -12.96 9.96 3.55
N GLN A 637 -12.39 11.00 4.20
CA GLN A 637 -11.04 10.98 4.78
C GLN A 637 -11.11 11.37 6.25
N ILE A 638 -11.83 10.56 7.03
CA ILE A 638 -12.34 10.88 8.35
C ILE A 638 -11.59 10.20 9.51
N SER A 639 -10.31 9.89 9.33
CA SER A 639 -9.46 9.38 10.43
C SER A 639 -9.47 10.33 11.64
N VAL A 640 -9.25 9.80 12.83
CA VAL A 640 -9.02 10.67 13.98
C VAL A 640 -7.70 11.42 13.80
N ALA A 641 -7.71 12.73 14.04
CA ALA A 641 -6.53 13.56 13.80
C ALA A 641 -5.29 13.07 14.56
N GLY A 642 -4.14 13.03 13.88
CA GLY A 642 -2.87 12.53 14.39
C GLY A 642 -2.69 11.00 14.29
N LYS A 643 -3.52 10.27 13.50
CA LYS A 643 -3.42 8.81 13.36
C LYS A 643 -3.19 8.31 11.93
N GLU A 644 -3.58 9.04 10.90
CA GLU A 644 -3.24 8.73 9.51
C GLU A 644 -1.91 9.42 9.14
N ALA A 645 -0.87 8.66 8.84
CA ALA A 645 0.43 9.24 8.50
C ALA A 645 0.37 10.12 7.23
N SER A 646 -0.37 9.71 6.23
CA SER A 646 -0.57 10.45 4.98
C SER A 646 -1.92 10.15 4.33
N GLY A 647 -2.16 8.89 3.98
CA GLY A 647 -3.19 8.52 3.02
C GLY A 647 -2.73 8.79 1.58
N THR A 648 -3.26 8.00 0.63
CA THR A 648 -3.09 8.22 -0.81
C THR A 648 -4.42 8.10 -1.56
N GLY A 649 -5.44 7.51 -0.93
CA GLY A 649 -6.81 7.48 -1.47
C GLY A 649 -7.39 8.88 -1.67
N ASN A 650 -7.11 9.80 -0.73
CA ASN A 650 -7.47 11.21 -0.83
C ASN A 650 -6.94 11.87 -2.11
N MET A 651 -5.67 11.64 -2.47
CA MET A 651 -5.03 12.20 -3.67
C MET A 651 -5.64 11.64 -4.96
N LYS A 652 -5.96 10.33 -5.00
CA LYS A 652 -6.58 9.66 -6.15
C LYS A 652 -8.01 10.16 -6.41
N LEU A 653 -8.78 10.33 -5.34
CA LEU A 653 -10.13 10.87 -5.37
C LEU A 653 -10.12 12.35 -5.77
N MET A 654 -9.19 13.15 -5.20
CA MET A 654 -8.99 14.56 -5.52
C MET A 654 -8.71 14.80 -7.01
N ILE A 655 -7.77 14.07 -7.61
CA ILE A 655 -7.42 14.25 -9.04
C ILE A 655 -8.56 13.85 -9.99
N ASN A 656 -9.53 13.06 -9.50
CA ASN A 656 -10.76 12.70 -10.21
C ASN A 656 -11.95 13.63 -9.88
N GLY A 657 -11.70 14.74 -9.17
CA GLY A 657 -12.67 15.75 -8.86
C GLY A 657 -13.65 15.41 -7.72
N ALA A 658 -13.35 14.41 -6.89
CA ALA A 658 -14.08 14.20 -5.66
C ALA A 658 -13.66 15.23 -4.61
N VAL A 659 -14.65 15.84 -3.92
CA VAL A 659 -14.38 16.80 -2.85
C VAL A 659 -14.15 16.05 -1.53
N THR A 660 -13.09 16.38 -0.83
CA THR A 660 -12.76 15.73 0.45
C THR A 660 -13.69 16.21 1.56
N LEU A 661 -14.33 15.26 2.25
CA LEU A 661 -14.89 15.42 3.59
C LEU A 661 -13.93 14.73 4.57
N GLY A 662 -13.35 15.50 5.46
CA GLY A 662 -12.30 14.94 6.30
C GLY A 662 -11.90 15.79 7.50
N THR A 663 -10.98 15.22 8.26
CA THR A 663 -10.26 15.87 9.36
C THR A 663 -8.93 16.44 8.86
N LEU A 664 -8.35 17.37 9.59
CA LEU A 664 -6.97 17.84 9.36
C LEU A 664 -5.98 16.82 9.91
N ASP A 665 -5.81 15.73 9.15
CA ASP A 665 -4.94 14.59 9.46
C ASP A 665 -4.17 14.13 8.22
N GLY A 666 -2.94 13.65 8.40
CA GLY A 666 -2.09 13.19 7.31
C GLY A 666 -1.97 14.21 6.18
N ALA A 667 -2.05 13.74 4.93
CA ALA A 667 -1.96 14.61 3.75
C ALA A 667 -3.21 15.48 3.51
N ASN A 668 -4.30 15.30 4.27
CA ASN A 668 -5.45 16.21 4.18
C ASN A 668 -5.07 17.64 4.54
N VAL A 669 -4.07 17.82 5.44
CA VAL A 669 -3.52 19.14 5.78
C VAL A 669 -2.96 19.82 4.53
N GLU A 670 -2.13 19.13 3.78
CA GLU A 670 -1.50 19.63 2.57
C GLU A 670 -2.51 19.80 1.43
N ILE A 671 -3.52 18.91 1.32
CA ILE A 671 -4.63 19.07 0.37
C ILE A 671 -5.38 20.37 0.70
N CYS A 672 -5.70 20.62 1.96
CA CYS A 672 -6.36 21.85 2.41
C CYS A 672 -5.55 23.11 2.08
N GLN A 673 -4.23 23.07 2.29
CA GLN A 673 -3.32 24.14 1.92
C GLN A 673 -3.34 24.44 0.40
N GLN A 674 -3.50 23.40 -0.42
CA GLN A 674 -3.52 23.55 -1.88
C GLN A 674 -4.86 24.08 -2.42
N VAL A 675 -5.97 23.55 -1.91
CA VAL A 675 -7.30 23.89 -2.45
C VAL A 675 -8.02 25.03 -1.72
N GLY A 676 -7.63 25.32 -0.47
CA GLY A 676 -8.33 26.22 0.45
C GLY A 676 -9.47 25.50 1.19
N GLU A 677 -9.79 25.99 2.41
CA GLU A 677 -10.86 25.41 3.25
C GLU A 677 -12.23 25.45 2.58
N GLU A 678 -12.47 26.43 1.71
CA GLU A 678 -13.73 26.60 0.98
C GLU A 678 -13.96 25.50 -0.08
N ASN A 679 -12.93 24.73 -0.46
CA ASN A 679 -12.99 23.65 -1.44
C ASN A 679 -12.88 22.27 -0.81
N MET A 680 -13.07 22.18 0.52
CA MET A 680 -13.16 20.95 1.31
C MET A 680 -14.33 21.06 2.31
N PHE A 681 -14.68 19.94 2.91
CA PHE A 681 -15.58 19.88 4.06
C PHE A 681 -14.80 19.38 5.27
N LEU A 682 -14.46 20.32 6.18
CA LEU A 682 -13.68 20.00 7.38
C LEU A 682 -14.58 19.82 8.60
N PHE A 683 -14.17 18.90 9.48
CA PHE A 683 -14.83 18.66 10.77
C PHE A 683 -13.84 18.07 11.79
N GLY A 684 -14.30 17.98 13.05
CA GLY A 684 -13.66 17.23 14.11
C GLY A 684 -12.51 17.94 14.80
N LEU A 685 -11.96 17.25 15.78
CA LEU A 685 -10.88 17.71 16.63
C LEU A 685 -9.56 17.74 15.85
N HIS A 686 -8.69 18.70 16.17
CA HIS A 686 -7.29 18.73 15.74
C HIS A 686 -6.43 17.81 16.61
N ALA A 687 -5.23 17.44 16.13
CA ALA A 687 -4.35 16.49 16.82
C ALA A 687 -4.02 16.92 18.26
N GLU A 688 -3.73 18.21 18.48
CA GLU A 688 -3.44 18.76 19.80
C GLU A 688 -4.65 18.71 20.75
N GLN A 689 -5.87 18.89 20.20
CA GLN A 689 -7.12 18.79 20.96
C GLN A 689 -7.38 17.33 21.37
N VAL A 690 -7.12 16.36 20.50
CA VAL A 690 -7.22 14.92 20.80
C VAL A 690 -6.26 14.58 21.94
N GLU A 691 -5.01 15.00 21.88
CA GLU A 691 -4.05 14.78 22.96
C GLU A 691 -4.46 15.47 24.27
N ALA A 692 -4.97 16.71 24.20
CA ALA A 692 -5.43 17.44 25.39
C ALA A 692 -6.60 16.72 26.07
N LEU A 693 -7.54 16.19 25.30
CA LEU A 693 -8.65 15.40 25.84
C LEU A 693 -8.17 14.11 26.53
N TRP A 694 -7.24 13.38 25.93
CA TRP A 694 -6.63 12.21 26.58
C TRP A 694 -5.92 12.55 27.88
N ARG A 695 -5.16 13.63 27.91
CA ARG A 695 -4.46 14.08 29.14
C ARG A 695 -5.42 14.54 30.24
N SER A 696 -6.59 15.10 29.86
CA SER A 696 -7.59 15.55 30.83
C SER A 696 -8.52 14.45 31.35
N GLY A 697 -8.41 13.22 30.81
CA GLY A 697 -9.25 12.08 31.17
C GLY A 697 -10.57 12.07 30.38
N TYR A 698 -10.47 11.85 29.09
CA TYR A 698 -11.64 11.77 28.18
C TYR A 698 -12.68 10.75 28.63
N ASP A 699 -13.94 11.20 28.79
CA ASP A 699 -15.11 10.34 28.99
C ASP A 699 -16.09 10.53 27.82
N PRO A 700 -16.25 9.53 26.92
CA PRO A 700 -17.13 9.65 25.76
C PRO A 700 -18.62 9.90 26.14
N ARG A 701 -19.03 9.50 27.35
CA ARG A 701 -20.42 9.69 27.80
C ARG A 701 -20.80 11.17 27.94
N ALA A 702 -19.81 12.05 28.15
CA ALA A 702 -20.03 13.51 28.20
C ALA A 702 -20.36 14.10 26.82
N TYR A 703 -20.08 13.38 25.74
CA TYR A 703 -20.35 13.77 24.35
C TYR A 703 -21.54 13.05 23.73
N LEU A 704 -22.21 12.18 24.51
CA LEU A 704 -23.33 11.39 24.03
C LEU A 704 -24.60 12.27 23.91
N THR A 705 -24.99 12.55 22.67
CA THR A 705 -26.20 13.32 22.37
C THR A 705 -27.44 12.43 22.32
N PRO A 706 -28.67 12.97 22.50
CA PRO A 706 -29.89 12.20 22.33
C PRO A 706 -30.02 11.53 20.97
N GLY A 707 -29.49 12.18 19.93
CA GLY A 707 -29.50 11.62 18.57
C GLY A 707 -28.58 10.40 18.43
N LEU A 708 -27.38 10.46 19.00
CA LEU A 708 -26.45 9.32 18.99
C LEU A 708 -26.94 8.18 19.90
N GLN A 709 -27.57 8.51 21.05
CA GLN A 709 -28.20 7.50 21.93
C GLN A 709 -29.27 6.69 21.17
N ARG A 710 -30.15 7.35 20.40
CA ARG A 710 -31.13 6.65 19.56
C ARG A 710 -30.48 5.71 18.53
N VAL A 711 -29.34 6.09 17.96
CA VAL A 711 -28.59 5.23 17.06
C VAL A 711 -28.10 4.00 17.81
N PHE A 712 -27.54 4.16 19.01
CA PHE A 712 -27.11 3.05 19.86
C PHE A 712 -28.25 2.12 20.24
N ASP A 713 -29.41 2.70 20.60
CA ASP A 713 -30.63 1.93 20.92
C ASP A 713 -31.06 1.08 19.70
N LEU A 714 -31.01 1.65 18.49
CA LEU A 714 -31.31 0.92 17.25
C LEU A 714 -30.33 -0.22 17.01
N MET A 715 -29.03 0.01 17.22
CA MET A 715 -28.00 -1.02 17.05
C MET A 715 -28.18 -2.20 18.03
N CYS A 716 -28.66 -1.95 19.24
CA CYS A 716 -28.88 -2.97 20.27
C CYS A 716 -30.28 -3.63 20.21
N SER A 717 -31.22 -3.07 19.44
CA SER A 717 -32.63 -3.51 19.42
C SER A 717 -32.88 -4.84 18.71
N GLY A 718 -31.98 -5.26 17.80
CA GLY A 718 -32.21 -6.38 16.89
C GLY A 718 -32.93 -6.00 15.59
N ALA A 719 -33.25 -4.72 15.36
CA ALA A 719 -33.88 -4.25 14.12
C ALA A 719 -33.01 -4.42 12.87
N LEU A 720 -31.72 -4.61 13.04
CA LEU A 720 -30.74 -4.86 11.97
C LEU A 720 -30.70 -6.34 11.57
N GLY A 721 -31.83 -6.86 11.01
CA GLY A 721 -31.92 -8.25 10.59
C GLY A 721 -31.79 -9.28 11.73
N GLY A 722 -32.26 -8.94 12.95
CA GLY A 722 -32.12 -9.77 14.15
C GLY A 722 -30.74 -9.67 14.82
N LYS A 723 -29.78 -9.01 14.21
CA LYS A 723 -28.43 -8.82 14.77
C LYS A 723 -28.41 -7.69 15.81
N LYS A 724 -27.61 -7.88 16.84
CA LYS A 724 -27.34 -6.88 17.88
C LYS A 724 -25.85 -6.51 17.86
N PHE A 725 -25.55 -5.24 18.10
CA PHE A 725 -24.19 -4.71 18.07
C PHE A 725 -23.81 -4.05 19.39
N ASP A 726 -24.23 -4.70 20.50
CA ASP A 726 -23.94 -4.24 21.87
C ASP A 726 -22.44 -4.14 22.15
N ASP A 727 -21.65 -5.00 21.54
CA ASP A 727 -20.20 -5.03 21.64
C ASP A 727 -19.56 -3.75 21.04
N ILE A 728 -20.04 -3.30 19.89
CA ILE A 728 -19.58 -2.03 19.28
C ILE A 728 -19.99 -0.84 20.16
N VAL A 729 -21.24 -0.80 20.63
CA VAL A 729 -21.71 0.28 21.52
C VAL A 729 -20.90 0.27 22.83
N ALA A 730 -20.62 -0.91 23.39
CA ALA A 730 -19.80 -1.03 24.59
C ALA A 730 -18.35 -0.57 24.39
N SER A 731 -17.76 -0.78 23.22
CA SER A 731 -16.41 -0.27 22.90
C SER A 731 -16.34 1.26 22.82
N LEU A 732 -17.48 1.91 22.51
CA LEU A 732 -17.59 3.37 22.46
C LEU A 732 -17.94 4.01 23.82
N THR A 733 -18.57 3.27 24.74
CA THR A 733 -19.15 3.84 25.97
C THR A 733 -18.56 3.31 27.26
N SER A 734 -17.75 2.25 27.20
CA SER A 734 -17.19 1.60 28.37
C SER A 734 -15.80 1.01 28.11
N ASN A 735 -15.01 0.86 29.18
CA ASN A 735 -13.65 0.28 29.10
C ASN A 735 -13.64 -1.27 29.05
N ARG A 736 -14.78 -1.91 28.69
CA ARG A 736 -14.89 -3.38 28.68
C ARG A 736 -14.00 -4.03 27.63
N PHE A 737 -13.77 -3.36 26.48
CA PHE A 737 -12.98 -3.86 25.36
C PHE A 737 -11.71 -3.05 25.12
N GLY A 738 -11.15 -2.45 26.17
CA GLY A 738 -10.03 -1.52 26.11
C GLY A 738 -10.44 -0.11 26.50
N THR A 739 -9.72 0.90 26.02
CA THR A 739 -10.07 2.30 26.28
C THR A 739 -11.37 2.67 25.54
N ALA A 740 -12.39 3.18 26.25
CA ALA A 740 -13.65 3.60 25.65
C ALA A 740 -13.41 4.67 24.58
N ASP A 741 -14.02 4.48 23.41
CA ASP A 741 -13.91 5.37 22.25
C ASP A 741 -12.47 5.80 21.93
N GLY A 742 -11.58 4.83 21.81
CA GLY A 742 -10.16 5.04 21.59
C GLY A 742 -9.79 5.94 20.40
N TYR A 743 -10.77 6.25 19.54
CA TYR A 743 -10.59 7.04 18.31
C TYR A 743 -11.54 8.24 18.20
N MET A 744 -12.04 8.78 19.34
CA MET A 744 -12.87 10.00 19.40
C MET A 744 -14.10 9.99 18.45
N THR A 745 -14.68 8.82 18.20
CA THR A 745 -15.84 8.65 17.34
C THR A 745 -17.06 9.36 17.91
N VAL A 746 -17.27 9.26 19.23
CA VAL A 746 -18.38 9.91 19.94
C VAL A 746 -18.17 11.42 20.02
N ALA A 747 -16.94 11.86 20.32
CA ALA A 747 -16.62 13.29 20.42
C ALA A 747 -16.82 14.05 19.10
N ASP A 748 -16.47 13.44 17.98
CA ASP A 748 -16.56 14.06 16.64
C ASP A 748 -17.92 13.86 15.95
N PHE A 749 -18.82 13.04 16.50
CA PHE A 749 -20.06 12.62 15.82
C PHE A 749 -20.93 13.79 15.35
N GLU A 750 -21.23 14.74 16.22
CA GLU A 750 -22.13 15.86 15.86
C GLU A 750 -21.47 16.81 14.85
N SER A 751 -20.14 17.06 14.99
CA SER A 751 -19.38 17.83 14.02
C SER A 751 -19.40 17.18 12.63
N TYR A 752 -19.25 15.86 12.57
CA TYR A 752 -19.36 15.10 11.33
C TYR A 752 -20.76 15.17 10.72
N CYS A 753 -21.83 15.01 11.52
CA CYS A 753 -23.20 15.16 11.05
C CYS A 753 -23.46 16.54 10.44
N GLN A 754 -22.93 17.62 11.06
CA GLN A 754 -23.04 18.97 10.54
C GLN A 754 -22.29 19.16 9.21
N ALA A 755 -21.07 18.59 9.09
CA ALA A 755 -20.32 18.60 7.85
C ALA A 755 -21.07 17.86 6.72
N GLN A 756 -21.67 16.71 7.01
CA GLN A 756 -22.50 15.97 6.07
C GLN A 756 -23.75 16.75 5.60
N GLN A 757 -24.35 17.55 6.48
CA GLN A 757 -25.44 18.45 6.09
C GLN A 757 -24.96 19.54 5.12
N LYS A 758 -23.77 20.12 5.37
CA LYS A 758 -23.13 21.11 4.46
C LYS A 758 -22.84 20.48 3.10
N VAL A 759 -22.33 19.24 3.07
CA VAL A 759 -22.12 18.49 1.82
C VAL A 759 -23.41 18.42 1.01
N GLY A 760 -24.52 17.96 1.60
CA GLY A 760 -25.79 17.83 0.90
C GLY A 760 -26.34 19.18 0.40
N ALA A 761 -26.20 20.24 1.18
CA ALA A 761 -26.62 21.58 0.80
C ALA A 761 -25.78 22.14 -0.36
N THR A 762 -24.45 21.99 -0.31
CA THR A 762 -23.51 22.47 -1.35
C THR A 762 -23.68 21.70 -2.64
N TRP A 763 -23.89 20.37 -2.59
CA TRP A 763 -24.04 19.55 -3.79
C TRP A 763 -25.26 19.93 -4.64
N ARG A 764 -26.33 20.45 -4.00
CA ARG A 764 -27.52 20.98 -4.72
C ARG A 764 -27.20 22.25 -5.50
N ASP A 765 -26.20 23.02 -5.10
CA ASP A 765 -25.66 24.13 -5.87
C ASP A 765 -24.61 23.61 -6.86
N ALA A 766 -25.08 23.20 -8.00
CA ALA A 766 -24.27 22.57 -9.05
C ALA A 766 -23.08 23.40 -9.53
N ARG A 767 -23.19 24.75 -9.48
CA ARG A 767 -22.10 25.66 -9.85
C ARG A 767 -21.04 25.69 -8.78
N LYS A 768 -21.43 25.84 -7.52
CA LYS A 768 -20.51 25.85 -6.39
C LYS A 768 -19.77 24.53 -6.27
N PHE A 769 -20.49 23.40 -6.29
CA PHE A 769 -19.87 22.07 -6.17
C PHE A 769 -18.98 21.74 -7.37
N GLY A 770 -19.39 22.16 -8.59
CA GLY A 770 -18.59 22.03 -9.81
C GLY A 770 -17.26 22.79 -9.73
N ASN A 771 -17.27 24.01 -9.18
CA ASN A 771 -16.05 24.77 -8.94
C ASN A 771 -15.14 24.10 -7.91
N MET A 772 -15.69 23.61 -6.79
CA MET A 772 -14.90 22.85 -5.81
C MET A 772 -14.23 21.63 -6.47
N SER A 773 -14.95 20.88 -7.29
CA SER A 773 -14.43 19.73 -8.04
C SER A 773 -13.29 20.15 -8.98
N LEU A 774 -13.49 21.22 -9.76
CA LEU A 774 -12.47 21.76 -10.68
C LEU A 774 -11.19 22.16 -9.95
N VAL A 775 -11.31 22.89 -8.83
CA VAL A 775 -10.16 23.32 -8.01
C VAL A 775 -9.41 22.10 -7.46
N ASN A 776 -10.12 21.07 -7.01
CA ASN A 776 -9.49 19.84 -6.54
C ASN A 776 -8.68 19.15 -7.66
N ILE A 777 -9.21 19.03 -8.88
CA ILE A 777 -8.46 18.48 -10.02
C ILE A 777 -7.22 19.35 -10.32
N ALA A 778 -7.41 20.66 -10.40
CA ALA A 778 -6.36 21.60 -10.77
C ALA A 778 -5.17 21.57 -9.80
N LYS A 779 -5.43 21.44 -8.51
CA LYS A 779 -4.42 21.46 -7.45
C LYS A 779 -3.84 20.09 -7.08
N ALA A 780 -4.30 18.99 -7.73
CA ALA A 780 -3.84 17.65 -7.43
C ALA A 780 -2.42 17.33 -7.93
N GLY A 781 -1.88 18.13 -8.86
CA GLY A 781 -0.60 17.83 -9.52
C GLY A 781 0.60 17.69 -8.59
N ILE A 782 0.63 18.43 -7.47
CA ILE A 782 1.70 18.33 -6.46
C ILE A 782 1.76 16.94 -5.81
N PHE A 783 0.67 16.19 -5.80
CA PHE A 783 0.60 14.84 -5.25
C PHE A 783 0.97 13.75 -6.26
N SER A 784 1.73 14.08 -7.32
CA SER A 784 2.27 13.08 -8.24
C SER A 784 3.40 12.26 -7.59
N SER A 785 3.46 10.97 -7.91
CA SER A 785 4.61 10.13 -7.52
C SER A 785 5.91 10.56 -8.20
N ASP A 786 5.83 11.21 -9.36
CA ASP A 786 7.00 11.75 -10.04
C ASP A 786 7.72 12.77 -9.15
N ARG A 787 6.99 13.79 -8.63
CA ARG A 787 7.53 14.77 -7.68
C ARG A 787 8.13 14.10 -6.44
N ALA A 788 7.44 13.07 -5.89
CA ALA A 788 7.94 12.39 -4.70
C ALA A 788 9.26 11.65 -4.99
N VAL A 789 9.34 10.94 -6.12
CA VAL A 789 10.55 10.19 -6.50
C VAL A 789 11.71 11.13 -6.85
N GLU A 790 11.46 12.26 -7.52
CA GLU A 790 12.47 13.31 -7.73
C GLU A 790 13.05 13.78 -6.39
N GLN A 791 12.19 14.04 -5.39
CA GLN A 791 12.64 14.45 -4.06
C GLN A 791 13.42 13.33 -3.33
N TYR A 792 13.01 12.06 -3.45
CA TYR A 792 13.80 10.92 -2.94
C TYR A 792 15.17 10.83 -3.63
N ALA A 793 15.21 11.02 -4.94
CA ALA A 793 16.44 10.97 -5.73
C ALA A 793 17.45 12.03 -5.27
N GLU A 794 16.99 13.26 -5.07
CA GLU A 794 17.82 14.40 -4.67
C GLU A 794 18.22 14.34 -3.19
N GLU A 795 17.25 14.18 -2.27
CA GLU A 795 17.47 14.39 -0.83
C GLU A 795 17.90 13.13 -0.07
N ILE A 796 17.62 11.92 -0.59
CA ILE A 796 17.84 10.65 0.12
C ILE A 796 18.81 9.75 -0.62
N TRP A 797 18.53 9.47 -1.90
CA TRP A 797 19.32 8.52 -2.65
C TRP A 797 20.60 9.12 -3.24
N ASN A 798 20.67 10.46 -3.32
CA ASN A 798 21.78 11.22 -3.93
C ASN A 798 22.06 10.68 -5.35
N LEU A 799 21.03 10.68 -6.18
CA LEU A 799 21.12 10.39 -7.61
C LEU A 799 21.42 11.69 -8.37
N ASP A 800 22.32 11.59 -9.36
CA ASP A 800 22.66 12.68 -10.29
C ASP A 800 21.59 12.83 -11.38
#